data_257662bcd23b8f7e6abd9b94e5d3f91c
#
_entry.id   257662bcd23b8f7e6abd9b94e5d3f91c
#
_cell.length_a   1.000
_cell.length_b   1.000
_cell.length_c   1.000
_cell.angle_alpha   90.00
_cell.angle_beta   90.00
_cell.angle_gamma   90.00
#
_symmetry.space_group_name_H-M   'P 1'
#
loop_
_entity.id
_entity.type
_entity.pdbx_description
1 polymer ?
#
loop_
_entity_poly.entity_id
_entity_poly.type
_entity_poly.pdbx_seq_one_letter_code
_entity_poly.pdbx_strand_id
1 'polypeptide(L)'
;MIKTKIWTLSCSLLLCTAVAAFADEPNKLPTAEVASATAVDSVNHIEIPAGTELELVASEPQVIDPIAIRFDEFGRMWVAQMGDYPEGKGKSSIRILEDLDNDGEFETSRLFADDLHFVTGLQPWKQGVIVTMAGRVAYMKDTDGDHQADVIEDWYVGFSEDNTQLRANHPRLGLDNHVYVANGLRGGVVKNPRDKDSKTVNISGMDFKFDPITAKYEAVSGAGQFGLTFDDQGNRFVCSNRNPLMQIMIANKYVKKYSGVAVADVKQDAAKAGAESKIFPLTNFWTTSNLHEGQFTAACGVLIYRGHSLTGMKGIALTCDPTGNLVHAERLSQSHAAMTYLPMYQDSEQREFLASRDSWFRAVNLRTGPDGCLYIVDMHRAVIEHPKWVPAELKTRKDTRYGDDKGRIYRLKSKGERLEARWNWNIANSNTEDLVLLLEHPNSWHRETAARLLLERRPDDAEALLSRIFIHSIHWEGRQRALWVLEGLGLLQPKHIEAAVSDSTAAVRKQAAVLLEKHWDDCPNAELMAKKMLVDANQAVQFQALLSFGDRIDHADFQLWLHVFSRCIEDKWLTQAMLMVVGDDLPKLVQEFWIRGQDGILKSMSPVKTDNIYRVHYAAARYLSNEVNARQTWLKWVVQWWSEAPQRYHDLGVRNQGVTASLLGTLDGSRSRSVNVTALQATASSEQQVQIDVLWDFAKQWAGNVTLPAADRLAGIKLLGHAGKIDLLMEILAVPIRSEFHVAVLQSLQSSGSAVPWDQVLDQFSAMRPAVKRACLDAVLRQPTTTLLLLDALEAKDISANEVDSIRMNRMLKHSDKTIVARATAIQGSLVNADRQAVLAKYRAALALEAFPKRGEIVFRKNCATCHKIGEIGTQVAPDISDSRTRQPIQILTDILQPNRAIDNNYMHYSIILNDGRVLDGILATETSSSVTLRQPEGKQEVIARLEIDEIISRGVSLMPDGLEKNITLQQMADLVSFVKNWRYLDGRIPLEKPLPTEP
;
A
#
# COMPACT_ATOMS: atom_id res chain seq x y z
N MET A 1 -58.04 -35.17 40.16
CA MET A 1 -58.90 -34.03 39.87
C MET A 1 -58.56 -32.87 40.76
N ILE A 2 -58.23 -31.76 40.11
CA ILE A 2 -58.08 -30.45 40.73
C ILE A 2 -56.86 -30.26 41.65
N LYS A 3 -55.74 -29.77 40.98
CA LYS A 3 -54.86 -28.74 41.52
C LYS A 3 -53.63 -28.64 40.56
N THR A 4 -53.82 -27.96 39.48
CA THR A 4 -52.69 -27.47 38.62
C THR A 4 -53.24 -26.33 37.76
N LYS A 5 -53.28 -25.16 38.31
CA LYS A 5 -53.40 -23.90 37.55
C LYS A 5 -53.31 -22.79 38.62
N ILE A 6 -52.13 -22.25 38.80
CA ILE A 6 -51.79 -20.92 39.33
C ILE A 6 -50.27 -20.95 39.53
N TRP A 7 -49.46 -20.81 38.47
CA TRP A 7 -48.06 -20.41 38.53
C TRP A 7 -47.50 -20.06 37.13
N THR A 8 -48.27 -19.35 36.34
CA THR A 8 -47.84 -18.90 35.02
C THR A 8 -48.21 -17.44 34.72
N LEU A 9 -48.35 -16.59 35.74
CA LEU A 9 -48.67 -15.16 35.50
C LEU A 9 -47.77 -14.17 36.24
N SER A 10 -46.65 -14.61 36.84
CA SER A 10 -45.78 -13.69 37.60
C SER A 10 -44.37 -13.58 37.03
N CYS A 11 -44.04 -14.30 35.96
CA CYS A 11 -42.73 -14.15 35.28
C CYS A 11 -42.73 -13.33 33.99
N SER A 12 -43.89 -12.86 33.53
CA SER A 12 -43.98 -12.08 32.28
C SER A 12 -44.00 -10.55 32.47
N LEU A 13 -43.95 -10.07 33.72
CA LEU A 13 -43.96 -8.63 34.02
C LEU A 13 -42.61 -8.06 34.51
N LEU A 14 -41.61 -8.90 34.71
CA LEU A 14 -40.26 -8.47 35.10
C LEU A 14 -39.22 -8.48 33.95
N LEU A 15 -39.61 -8.95 32.74
CA LEU A 15 -38.75 -8.87 31.56
C LEU A 15 -39.06 -7.72 30.62
N CYS A 16 -40.10 -6.92 30.89
CA CYS A 16 -40.45 -5.75 30.06
C CYS A 16 -39.94 -4.42 30.59
N THR A 17 -39.27 -4.39 31.75
CA THR A 17 -38.74 -3.12 32.29
C THR A 17 -37.22 -2.97 32.18
N ALA A 18 -36.50 -3.96 31.62
CA ALA A 18 -35.05 -3.88 31.42
C ALA A 18 -34.64 -3.59 29.97
N VAL A 19 -35.59 -3.42 29.05
CA VAL A 19 -35.27 -3.11 27.60
C VAL A 19 -35.60 -1.66 27.25
N ALA A 20 -36.07 -0.86 28.19
CA ALA A 20 -36.46 0.55 27.94
C ALA A 20 -35.38 1.59 28.36
N ALA A 21 -34.12 1.19 28.57
CA ALA A 21 -33.08 2.12 29.05
C ALA A 21 -31.87 2.28 28.12
N PHE A 22 -31.96 1.79 26.88
CA PHE A 22 -30.92 2.07 25.85
C PHE A 22 -31.55 2.50 24.52
N ALA A 23 -32.43 3.49 24.59
CA ALA A 23 -32.68 4.35 23.44
C ALA A 23 -31.79 5.59 23.64
N ASP A 24 -30.49 5.41 23.43
CA ASP A 24 -29.58 6.55 23.36
C ASP A 24 -29.96 7.42 22.17
N GLU A 25 -30.17 8.69 22.46
CA GLU A 25 -30.29 9.73 21.43
C GLU A 25 -29.11 9.67 20.49
N PRO A 26 -29.26 9.43 19.20
CA PRO A 26 -28.16 9.15 18.29
C PRO A 26 -27.27 10.36 17.94
N ASN A 27 -27.24 11.42 18.74
CA ASN A 27 -26.60 12.68 18.39
C ASN A 27 -25.91 13.46 19.52
N LYS A 28 -25.67 12.85 20.67
CA LYS A 28 -24.76 13.50 21.63
C LYS A 28 -23.32 13.15 21.31
N LEU A 29 -22.51 14.16 21.01
CA LEU A 29 -21.04 14.05 21.10
C LEU A 29 -20.73 13.43 22.47
N PRO A 30 -19.81 12.46 22.56
CA PRO A 30 -19.40 11.91 23.83
C PRO A 30 -19.00 13.07 24.73
N THR A 31 -19.75 13.28 25.80
CA THR A 31 -19.36 14.22 26.85
C THR A 31 -18.19 13.60 27.60
N ALA A 32 -17.29 14.43 28.09
CA ALA A 32 -16.08 14.07 28.84
C ALA A 32 -16.31 13.23 30.12
N GLU A 33 -17.52 12.77 30.34
CA GLU A 33 -17.94 12.09 31.58
C GLU A 33 -18.04 10.55 31.49
N VAL A 34 -17.68 9.94 30.36
CA VAL A 34 -17.54 8.48 30.31
C VAL A 34 -16.18 8.15 30.92
N ALA A 35 -16.18 7.86 32.21
CA ALA A 35 -14.96 7.39 32.88
C ALA A 35 -14.47 6.09 32.23
N SER A 36 -13.17 6.04 31.89
CA SER A 36 -12.55 4.80 31.44
C SER A 36 -12.62 3.74 32.54
N ALA A 37 -12.57 2.46 32.17
CA ALA A 37 -12.39 1.39 33.13
C ALA A 37 -11.14 1.62 33.99
N THR A 38 -11.18 1.23 35.27
CA THR A 38 -9.98 1.20 36.10
C THR A 38 -8.95 0.24 35.51
N ALA A 39 -7.69 0.38 35.84
CA ALA A 39 -6.65 -0.50 35.32
C ALA A 39 -6.95 -1.97 35.62
N VAL A 40 -7.31 -2.29 36.85
CA VAL A 40 -7.66 -3.66 37.28
C VAL A 40 -8.90 -4.21 36.57
N ASP A 41 -9.90 -3.38 36.33
CA ASP A 41 -11.16 -3.81 35.69
C ASP A 41 -11.08 -3.85 34.16
N SER A 42 -10.04 -3.28 33.58
CA SER A 42 -9.89 -3.11 32.13
C SER A 42 -9.93 -4.43 31.35
N VAL A 43 -9.36 -5.49 31.91
CA VAL A 43 -9.33 -6.84 31.29
C VAL A 43 -10.73 -7.40 31.07
N ASN A 44 -11.71 -7.03 31.91
CA ASN A 44 -13.10 -7.47 31.78
C ASN A 44 -13.86 -6.81 30.62
N HIS A 45 -13.33 -5.70 30.10
CA HIS A 45 -13.91 -4.98 28.96
C HIS A 45 -13.35 -5.43 27.60
N ILE A 46 -12.40 -6.37 27.58
CA ILE A 46 -11.72 -6.81 26.36
C ILE A 46 -12.16 -8.22 25.99
N GLU A 47 -12.74 -8.38 24.79
CA GLU A 47 -13.01 -9.68 24.21
C GLU A 47 -11.72 -10.23 23.58
N ILE A 48 -11.42 -11.50 23.84
CA ILE A 48 -10.21 -12.20 23.43
C ILE A 48 -10.53 -13.52 22.72
N PRO A 49 -9.59 -14.14 21.99
CA PRO A 49 -9.78 -15.44 21.37
C PRO A 49 -10.16 -16.52 22.40
N ALA A 50 -11.05 -17.42 22.00
CA ALA A 50 -11.40 -18.55 22.83
C ALA A 50 -10.16 -19.41 23.15
N GLY A 51 -10.06 -19.86 24.40
CA GLY A 51 -8.93 -20.63 24.85
C GLY A 51 -7.67 -19.81 25.22
N THR A 52 -7.81 -18.48 25.30
CA THR A 52 -6.76 -17.61 25.79
C THR A 52 -7.12 -16.93 27.10
N GLU A 53 -6.17 -16.29 27.74
CA GLU A 53 -6.27 -15.53 28.97
C GLU A 53 -5.48 -14.23 28.82
N LEU A 54 -6.06 -13.12 29.27
CA LEU A 54 -5.48 -11.77 29.23
C LEU A 54 -5.12 -11.32 30.65
N GLU A 55 -3.91 -10.83 30.83
CA GLU A 55 -3.39 -10.31 32.09
C GLU A 55 -2.94 -8.85 31.90
N LEU A 56 -3.16 -8.02 32.93
CA LEU A 56 -2.59 -6.67 32.98
C LEU A 56 -1.23 -6.78 33.69
N VAL A 57 -0.14 -6.48 33.00
CA VAL A 57 1.23 -6.66 33.51
C VAL A 57 1.92 -5.35 33.90
N ALA A 58 1.43 -4.22 33.39
CA ALA A 58 1.86 -2.89 33.83
C ALA A 58 0.76 -1.86 33.52
N SER A 59 0.62 -0.87 34.40
CA SER A 59 -0.35 0.20 34.22
C SER A 59 0.14 1.52 34.82
N GLU A 60 -0.67 2.54 34.70
CA GLU A 60 -0.45 3.81 35.41
C GLU A 60 -0.33 3.61 36.93
N PRO A 61 0.63 4.22 37.64
CA PRO A 61 1.59 5.21 37.17
C PRO A 61 2.93 4.66 36.70
N GLN A 62 3.11 3.32 36.61
CA GLN A 62 4.36 2.70 36.16
C GLN A 62 4.65 3.00 34.70
N VAL A 63 3.61 3.05 33.86
CA VAL A 63 3.67 3.39 32.45
C VAL A 63 2.61 4.44 32.12
N ILE A 64 3.00 5.44 31.33
CA ILE A 64 2.14 6.54 30.89
C ILE A 64 2.36 6.75 29.39
N ASP A 65 1.27 6.85 28.60
CA ASP A 65 1.34 7.01 27.14
C ASP A 65 2.30 6.01 26.42
N PRO A 66 2.30 4.70 26.75
CA PRO A 66 3.20 3.77 26.13
C PRO A 66 2.84 3.58 24.64
N ILE A 67 3.87 3.59 23.77
CA ILE A 67 3.67 3.42 22.33
C ILE A 67 4.49 2.28 21.73
N ALA A 68 5.51 1.81 22.40
CA ALA A 68 6.31 0.68 21.98
C ALA A 68 7.02 0.03 23.17
N ILE A 69 7.19 -1.30 23.11
CA ILE A 69 7.97 -2.04 24.08
C ILE A 69 9.02 -2.92 23.40
N ARG A 70 10.09 -3.23 24.13
CA ARG A 70 11.11 -4.22 23.79
C ARG A 70 11.59 -4.94 25.04
N PHE A 71 12.03 -6.18 24.86
CA PHE A 71 12.72 -6.91 25.89
C PHE A 71 14.21 -7.00 25.55
N ASP A 72 15.06 -6.71 26.49
CA ASP A 72 16.51 -6.85 26.36
C ASP A 72 17.00 -8.27 26.78
N GLU A 73 18.29 -8.48 26.70
CA GLU A 73 18.93 -9.76 27.05
C GLU A 73 18.85 -10.14 28.53
N PHE A 74 18.48 -9.18 29.39
CA PHE A 74 18.25 -9.41 30.82
C PHE A 74 16.79 -9.77 31.11
N GLY A 75 15.89 -9.73 30.10
CA GLY A 75 14.46 -9.92 30.26
C GLY A 75 13.71 -8.66 30.71
N ARG A 76 14.39 -7.51 30.83
CA ARG A 76 13.77 -6.24 31.21
C ARG A 76 12.93 -5.67 30.09
N MET A 77 11.80 -5.10 30.45
CA MET A 77 10.91 -4.45 29.47
C MET A 77 11.26 -2.96 29.33
N TRP A 78 11.72 -2.58 28.15
CA TRP A 78 11.92 -1.20 27.77
C TRP A 78 10.64 -0.63 27.18
N VAL A 79 10.18 0.51 27.69
CA VAL A 79 8.93 1.15 27.31
C VAL A 79 9.19 2.55 26.77
N ALA A 80 8.83 2.80 25.52
CA ALA A 80 8.79 4.15 24.95
C ALA A 80 7.45 4.80 25.30
N GLN A 81 7.50 5.98 25.91
CA GLN A 81 6.35 6.78 26.32
C GLN A 81 6.30 8.07 25.50
N MET A 82 5.15 8.41 24.91
CA MET A 82 5.00 9.56 24.02
C MET A 82 4.06 10.62 24.60
N GLY A 83 4.43 11.23 25.73
CA GLY A 83 3.70 12.33 26.37
C GLY A 83 3.58 13.60 25.50
N ASP A 84 4.36 13.73 24.43
CA ASP A 84 4.29 14.84 23.48
C ASP A 84 3.04 14.82 22.61
N TYR A 85 2.42 13.66 22.44
CA TYR A 85 1.27 13.51 21.53
C TYR A 85 0.02 14.21 22.08
N PRO A 86 -0.79 14.91 21.24
CA PRO A 86 -0.61 15.14 19.81
C PRO A 86 0.29 16.32 19.46
N GLU A 87 0.46 17.26 20.36
CA GLU A 87 1.29 18.45 20.23
C GLU A 87 1.98 18.75 21.56
N GLY A 88 3.27 18.61 21.59
CA GLY A 88 4.11 18.86 22.76
C GLY A 88 5.57 18.90 22.39
N LYS A 89 6.44 19.16 23.37
CA LYS A 89 7.88 19.07 23.22
C LYS A 89 8.50 18.63 24.55
N GLY A 90 9.45 17.68 24.48
CA GLY A 90 10.21 17.25 25.62
C GLY A 90 9.42 16.52 26.70
N LYS A 91 8.34 15.82 26.33
CA LYS A 91 7.52 15.02 27.27
C LYS A 91 7.61 13.52 27.01
N SER A 92 8.32 13.12 25.96
CA SER A 92 8.58 11.71 25.71
C SER A 92 9.69 11.21 26.63
N SER A 93 9.59 9.95 27.04
CA SER A 93 10.55 9.32 27.93
C SER A 93 10.73 7.84 27.59
N ILE A 94 11.75 7.23 28.15
CA ILE A 94 12.00 5.80 28.09
C ILE A 94 12.09 5.27 29.51
N ARG A 95 11.37 4.19 29.80
CA ARG A 95 11.44 3.52 31.10
C ARG A 95 11.90 2.09 30.93
N ILE A 96 12.50 1.55 32.00
CA ILE A 96 12.86 0.14 32.12
C ILE A 96 12.04 -0.45 33.28
N LEU A 97 11.31 -1.50 32.97
CA LEU A 97 10.51 -2.25 33.93
C LEU A 97 11.17 -3.61 34.18
N GLU A 98 11.16 -4.05 35.42
CA GLU A 98 11.72 -5.33 35.86
C GLU A 98 10.67 -6.10 36.67
N ASP A 99 10.53 -7.38 36.35
CA ASP A 99 9.80 -8.41 37.08
C ASP A 99 10.83 -9.10 38.02
N LEU A 100 10.78 -8.76 39.29
CA LEU A 100 11.79 -9.14 40.26
C LEU A 100 11.58 -10.54 40.84
N ASP A 101 10.34 -11.00 40.93
CA ASP A 101 9.99 -12.29 41.50
C ASP A 101 9.61 -13.36 40.48
N ASN A 102 9.59 -12.96 39.17
CA ASN A 102 9.26 -13.77 38.01
C ASN A 102 7.83 -14.30 37.99
N ASP A 103 6.88 -13.51 38.51
CA ASP A 103 5.46 -13.85 38.49
C ASP A 103 4.78 -13.33 37.18
N GLY A 104 5.49 -12.50 36.45
CA GLY A 104 5.05 -11.93 35.17
C GLY A 104 4.37 -10.58 35.31
N GLU A 105 4.29 -10.01 36.49
CA GLU A 105 3.99 -8.59 36.74
C GLU A 105 5.31 -7.82 36.89
N PHE A 106 5.28 -6.54 36.61
CA PHE A 106 6.50 -5.71 36.67
C PHE A 106 6.43 -4.80 37.90
N GLU A 107 7.17 -5.12 38.97
CA GLU A 107 7.12 -4.39 40.23
C GLU A 107 7.83 -3.04 40.14
N THR A 108 8.85 -2.95 39.28
CA THR A 108 9.65 -1.73 39.19
C THR A 108 9.52 -1.05 37.84
N SER A 109 9.56 0.30 37.87
CA SER A 109 9.58 1.14 36.69
C SER A 109 10.58 2.27 36.92
N ARG A 110 11.73 2.21 36.22
CA ARG A 110 12.81 3.19 36.33
C ARG A 110 12.87 4.08 35.11
N LEU A 111 13.09 5.39 35.34
CA LEU A 111 13.27 6.34 34.25
C LEU A 111 14.69 6.18 33.69
N PHE A 112 14.80 5.84 32.41
CA PHE A 112 16.08 5.70 31.71
C PHE A 112 16.49 6.98 30.99
N ALA A 113 15.54 7.65 30.33
CA ALA A 113 15.76 8.93 29.67
C ALA A 113 14.47 9.72 29.59
N ASP A 114 14.54 11.03 29.76
CA ASP A 114 13.41 11.96 29.64
C ASP A 114 13.74 13.17 28.75
N ASP A 115 12.86 14.14 28.72
CA ASP A 115 12.97 15.34 27.87
C ASP A 115 13.24 15.02 26.40
N LEU A 116 12.74 13.86 25.95
CA LEU A 116 12.87 13.41 24.58
C LEU A 116 11.75 13.95 23.71
N HIS A 117 11.98 13.97 22.39
CA HIS A 117 11.00 14.46 21.41
C HIS A 117 10.39 13.34 20.60
N PHE A 118 9.09 13.04 20.78
CA PHE A 118 8.33 12.08 20.01
C PHE A 118 9.10 10.78 19.78
N VAL A 119 9.40 10.07 20.85
CA VAL A 119 9.98 8.71 20.79
C VAL A 119 8.99 7.79 20.10
N THR A 120 9.41 7.06 19.07
CA THR A 120 8.54 6.26 18.20
C THR A 120 8.90 4.77 18.16
N GLY A 121 10.00 4.37 18.77
CA GLY A 121 10.40 2.97 18.81
C GLY A 121 11.78 2.74 19.38
N LEU A 122 12.01 1.49 19.76
CA LEU A 122 13.19 1.00 20.47
C LEU A 122 13.73 -0.27 19.82
N GLN A 123 15.06 -0.48 19.84
CA GLN A 123 15.74 -1.72 19.51
C GLN A 123 16.96 -1.91 20.41
N PRO A 124 16.96 -2.88 21.35
CA PRO A 124 18.13 -3.17 22.17
C PRO A 124 19.37 -3.48 21.33
N TRP A 125 20.51 -2.93 21.74
CA TRP A 125 21.80 -3.12 21.08
C TRP A 125 22.96 -2.79 22.04
N LYS A 126 23.92 -3.70 22.19
CA LYS A 126 25.15 -3.54 22.99
C LYS A 126 24.89 -2.99 24.41
N GLN A 127 23.92 -3.61 25.12
CA GLN A 127 23.49 -3.21 26.48
C GLN A 127 22.89 -1.79 26.57
N GLY A 128 22.59 -1.16 25.45
CA GLY A 128 21.85 0.08 25.33
C GLY A 128 20.67 -0.10 24.37
N VAL A 129 20.21 0.97 23.80
CA VAL A 129 19.05 0.98 22.93
C VAL A 129 19.21 1.93 21.75
N ILE A 130 18.86 1.46 20.55
CA ILE A 130 18.67 2.28 19.37
C ILE A 130 17.24 2.83 19.44
N VAL A 131 17.10 4.15 19.34
CA VAL A 131 15.83 4.87 19.51
C VAL A 131 15.50 5.64 18.26
N THR A 132 14.27 5.49 17.75
CA THR A 132 13.72 6.40 16.75
C THR A 132 12.93 7.50 17.45
N MET A 133 13.12 8.74 17.01
CA MET A 133 12.44 9.92 17.54
C MET A 133 12.37 11.02 16.49
N ALA A 134 11.82 12.17 16.82
CA ALA A 134 11.70 13.29 15.91
C ALA A 134 13.02 13.60 15.20
N GLY A 135 13.02 13.48 13.87
CA GLY A 135 14.13 13.85 12.98
C GLY A 135 15.36 12.94 13.01
N ARG A 136 15.41 11.92 13.88
CA ARG A 136 16.67 11.18 14.13
C ARG A 136 16.49 9.73 14.58
N VAL A 137 17.54 8.96 14.38
CA VAL A 137 17.82 7.67 15.05
C VAL A 137 19.03 7.89 15.96
N ALA A 138 18.86 7.65 17.26
CA ALA A 138 19.90 7.81 18.26
C ALA A 138 20.25 6.46 18.93
N TYR A 139 21.40 6.38 19.53
CA TYR A 139 21.81 5.32 20.44
C TYR A 139 21.96 5.87 21.84
N MET A 140 21.40 5.17 22.83
CA MET A 140 21.44 5.57 24.22
C MET A 140 21.95 4.41 25.08
N LYS A 141 22.77 4.71 26.08
CA LYS A 141 23.34 3.69 26.96
C LYS A 141 23.60 4.26 28.35
N ASP A 142 23.37 3.44 29.36
CA ASP A 142 23.85 3.58 30.72
C ASP A 142 25.25 2.96 30.81
N THR A 143 26.24 3.68 31.26
CA THR A 143 27.65 3.24 31.35
C THR A 143 28.14 3.06 32.78
N ASP A 144 27.48 3.64 33.80
CA ASP A 144 27.83 3.56 35.20
C ASP A 144 26.90 2.68 36.05
N GLY A 145 25.77 2.23 35.48
CA GLY A 145 24.85 1.30 36.13
C GLY A 145 23.80 1.95 37.02
N ASP A 146 23.59 3.26 36.90
CA ASP A 146 22.54 3.98 37.64
C ASP A 146 21.14 3.87 37.03
N HIS A 147 21.02 3.15 35.90
CA HIS A 147 19.85 2.97 35.07
C HIS A 147 19.38 4.22 34.30
N GLN A 148 20.22 5.27 34.19
CA GLN A 148 19.96 6.43 33.35
C GLN A 148 20.91 6.46 32.15
N ALA A 149 20.53 7.16 31.10
CA ALA A 149 21.36 7.26 29.91
C ALA A 149 22.49 8.30 30.08
N ASP A 150 23.72 7.83 30.19
CA ASP A 150 24.92 8.70 30.15
C ASP A 150 25.34 9.05 28.73
N VAL A 151 25.08 8.14 27.79
CA VAL A 151 25.38 8.28 26.38
C VAL A 151 24.12 8.48 25.60
N ILE A 152 24.01 9.61 24.89
CA ILE A 152 22.96 9.88 23.90
C ILE A 152 23.67 10.36 22.63
N GLU A 153 23.73 9.50 21.63
CA GLU A 153 24.46 9.73 20.40
C GLU A 153 23.54 9.67 19.18
N ASP A 154 23.49 10.73 18.38
CA ASP A 154 22.77 10.73 17.12
C ASP A 154 23.49 9.88 16.06
N TRP A 155 22.91 8.75 15.68
CA TRP A 155 23.49 7.90 14.66
C TRP A 155 23.12 8.36 13.26
N TYR A 156 21.85 8.77 13.06
CA TYR A 156 21.36 9.28 11.79
C TYR A 156 20.38 10.40 12.01
N VAL A 157 20.48 11.43 11.17
CA VAL A 157 19.63 12.64 11.23
C VAL A 157 19.09 12.99 9.85
N GLY A 158 18.03 13.81 9.81
CA GLY A 158 17.44 14.28 8.56
C GLY A 158 16.17 13.54 8.15
N PHE A 159 15.55 12.80 9.07
CA PHE A 159 14.18 12.30 8.89
C PHE A 159 13.21 13.47 8.96
N SER A 160 12.14 13.43 8.15
CA SER A 160 11.15 14.53 8.12
C SER A 160 10.42 14.69 9.44
N GLU A 161 10.18 15.94 9.82
CA GLU A 161 9.44 16.37 10.99
C GLU A 161 8.17 17.17 10.65
N ASP A 162 7.80 17.24 9.38
CA ASP A 162 6.70 18.06 8.88
C ASP A 162 5.32 17.68 9.46
N ASN A 163 5.23 16.51 10.09
CA ASN A 163 4.00 16.01 10.69
C ASN A 163 4.29 15.32 12.02
N THR A 164 3.53 15.65 13.06
CA THR A 164 3.74 15.10 14.40
C THR A 164 3.37 13.62 14.54
N GLN A 165 2.52 13.08 13.70
CA GLN A 165 2.15 11.65 13.68
C GLN A 165 3.06 10.82 12.77
N LEU A 166 3.44 11.36 11.60
CA LEU A 166 4.10 10.63 10.53
C LEU A 166 5.61 10.78 10.63
N ARG A 167 6.24 10.00 11.48
CA ARG A 167 7.67 10.03 11.79
C ARG A 167 8.33 8.67 11.57
N ALA A 168 9.65 8.66 11.43
CA ALA A 168 10.42 7.42 11.44
C ALA A 168 10.12 6.61 12.71
N ASN A 169 9.87 5.29 12.56
CA ASN A 169 9.40 4.47 13.67
C ASN A 169 9.81 3.00 13.51
N HIS A 170 9.52 2.19 14.53
CA HIS A 170 9.68 0.74 14.54
C HIS A 170 11.08 0.27 14.10
N PRO A 171 12.18 0.67 14.77
CA PRO A 171 13.49 0.10 14.48
C PRO A 171 13.48 -1.41 14.79
N ARG A 172 13.93 -2.23 13.82
CA ARG A 172 13.92 -3.70 13.89
C ARG A 172 15.17 -4.30 13.29
N LEU A 173 15.85 -5.12 14.05
CA LEU A 173 16.92 -5.95 13.54
C LEU A 173 16.33 -7.06 12.64
N GLY A 174 16.70 -7.07 11.38
CA GLY A 174 16.30 -8.07 10.38
C GLY A 174 17.12 -9.36 10.49
N LEU A 175 16.70 -10.36 9.70
CA LEU A 175 17.44 -11.61 9.56
C LEU A 175 18.86 -11.39 8.99
N ASP A 176 19.01 -10.41 8.10
CA ASP A 176 20.24 -10.01 7.44
C ASP A 176 21.17 -9.13 8.30
N ASN A 177 20.97 -9.11 9.62
CA ASN A 177 21.76 -8.41 10.62
C ASN A 177 21.76 -6.87 10.50
N HIS A 178 20.83 -6.30 9.72
CA HIS A 178 20.65 -4.86 9.59
C HIS A 178 19.43 -4.38 10.37
N VAL A 179 19.48 -3.12 10.83
CA VAL A 179 18.32 -2.46 11.42
C VAL A 179 17.51 -1.75 10.35
N TYR A 180 16.22 -2.05 10.30
CA TYR A 180 15.24 -1.42 9.42
C TYR A 180 14.39 -0.44 10.21
N VAL A 181 14.05 0.68 9.60
CA VAL A 181 13.22 1.74 10.19
C VAL A 181 12.14 2.12 9.19
N ALA A 182 10.87 2.06 9.59
CA ALA A 182 9.75 2.58 8.81
C ALA A 182 9.84 4.11 8.71
N ASN A 183 9.63 4.69 7.52
CA ASN A 183 9.89 6.10 7.29
C ASN A 183 8.77 7.05 7.74
N GLY A 184 7.58 6.53 8.13
CA GLY A 184 6.43 7.34 8.53
C GLY A 184 5.75 8.09 7.39
N LEU A 185 5.93 7.69 6.13
CA LEU A 185 5.40 8.28 4.89
C LEU A 185 5.94 9.68 4.53
N ARG A 186 6.79 10.29 5.35
CA ARG A 186 7.30 11.65 5.10
C ARG A 186 8.70 11.68 4.55
N GLY A 187 9.41 10.56 4.65
CA GLY A 187 10.76 10.43 4.12
C GLY A 187 11.79 11.28 4.86
N GLY A 188 12.63 11.93 4.11
CA GLY A 188 13.74 12.76 4.60
C GLY A 188 14.99 12.60 3.75
N VAL A 189 16.00 13.42 4.06
CA VAL A 189 17.33 13.34 3.47
C VAL A 189 18.31 13.01 4.60
N VAL A 190 18.53 11.71 4.78
CA VAL A 190 19.21 11.14 5.94
C VAL A 190 20.71 11.11 5.74
N LYS A 191 21.47 11.40 6.79
CA LYS A 191 22.93 11.28 6.84
C LYS A 191 23.40 10.76 8.20
N ASN A 192 24.63 10.24 8.25
CA ASN A 192 25.34 9.91 9.48
C ASN A 192 26.10 11.17 9.96
N PRO A 193 25.69 11.83 11.07
CA PRO A 193 26.35 13.04 11.54
C PRO A 193 27.76 12.81 12.14
N ARG A 194 28.10 11.55 12.48
CA ARG A 194 29.40 11.15 13.04
C ARG A 194 30.50 11.04 11.96
N ASP A 195 30.11 10.93 10.69
CA ASP A 195 30.99 10.88 9.56
C ASP A 195 30.80 12.14 8.69
N LYS A 196 31.84 12.99 8.66
CA LYS A 196 31.82 14.27 7.93
C LYS A 196 31.71 14.08 6.40
N ASP A 197 32.17 12.94 5.90
CA ASP A 197 32.17 12.57 4.49
C ASP A 197 30.93 11.73 4.11
N SER A 198 30.00 11.54 5.05
CA SER A 198 28.80 10.74 4.83
C SER A 198 27.92 11.32 3.73
N LYS A 199 27.53 10.46 2.78
CA LYS A 199 26.62 10.85 1.70
C LYS A 199 25.19 10.85 2.19
N THR A 200 24.43 11.90 1.82
CA THR A 200 23.00 11.94 2.10
C THR A 200 22.23 10.87 1.31
N VAL A 201 21.20 10.30 1.91
CA VAL A 201 20.30 9.34 1.28
C VAL A 201 18.88 9.86 1.36
N ASN A 202 18.23 10.05 0.21
CA ASN A 202 16.81 10.41 0.15
C ASN A 202 15.96 9.13 0.36
N ILE A 203 15.08 9.17 1.36
CA ILE A 203 14.17 8.07 1.69
C ILE A 203 12.70 8.38 1.38
N SER A 204 12.41 9.37 0.51
CA SER A 204 11.04 9.64 0.07
C SER A 204 10.42 8.41 -0.60
N GLY A 205 9.27 7.96 -0.11
CA GLY A 205 8.60 6.76 -0.59
C GLY A 205 9.31 5.43 -0.27
N MET A 206 10.33 5.44 0.58
CA MET A 206 11.17 4.29 0.93
C MET A 206 11.42 4.23 2.44
N ASP A 207 11.67 3.03 2.97
CA ASP A 207 12.14 2.85 4.34
C ASP A 207 13.66 3.03 4.43
N PHE A 208 14.16 3.09 5.65
CA PHE A 208 15.59 3.25 5.94
C PHE A 208 16.17 1.95 6.48
N LYS A 209 17.41 1.62 6.09
CA LYS A 209 18.15 0.46 6.59
C LYS A 209 19.59 0.85 6.89
N PHE A 210 20.14 0.31 7.97
CA PHE A 210 21.56 0.48 8.31
C PHE A 210 22.14 -0.74 8.99
N ASP A 211 23.45 -0.89 8.83
CA ASP A 211 24.26 -1.87 9.56
C ASP A 211 24.74 -1.23 10.88
N PRO A 212 24.33 -1.75 12.04
CA PRO A 212 24.71 -1.17 13.34
C PRO A 212 26.18 -1.39 13.72
N ILE A 213 26.93 -2.22 12.96
CA ILE A 213 28.36 -2.49 13.17
C ILE A 213 29.22 -1.59 12.30
N THR A 214 28.92 -1.55 10.97
CA THR A 214 29.74 -0.82 10.00
C THR A 214 29.24 0.59 9.73
N ALA A 215 28.08 0.96 10.26
CA ALA A 215 27.37 2.22 10.04
C ALA A 215 26.99 2.50 8.55
N LYS A 216 27.11 1.54 7.67
CA LYS A 216 26.60 1.67 6.29
C LYS A 216 25.08 1.77 6.30
N TYR A 217 24.52 2.59 5.44
CA TYR A 217 23.07 2.84 5.38
C TYR A 217 22.57 3.08 3.98
N GLU A 218 21.29 2.79 3.75
CA GLU A 218 20.64 2.94 2.46
C GLU A 218 19.11 3.11 2.58
N ALA A 219 18.50 3.64 1.50
CA ALA A 219 17.07 3.58 1.31
C ALA A 219 16.66 2.21 0.76
N VAL A 220 15.62 1.62 1.35
CA VAL A 220 15.09 0.32 0.94
C VAL A 220 13.62 0.43 0.56
N SER A 221 13.15 -0.46 -0.33
CA SER A 221 11.74 -0.55 -0.69
C SER A 221 10.87 -0.61 0.56
N GLY A 222 9.71 0.05 0.56
CA GLY A 222 8.81 0.10 1.70
C GLY A 222 7.95 1.34 1.66
N ALA A 223 7.92 2.10 2.67
CA ALA A 223 7.11 3.22 3.09
C ALA A 223 6.10 2.80 4.15
N GLY A 224 6.60 2.19 5.23
CA GLY A 224 5.82 1.87 6.42
C GLY A 224 5.34 3.15 7.11
N GLN A 225 4.04 3.21 7.45
CA GLN A 225 3.50 4.38 8.16
C GLN A 225 3.71 4.23 9.66
N PHE A 226 3.13 3.19 10.28
CA PHE A 226 3.21 2.95 11.72
C PHE A 226 3.44 1.48 12.03
N GLY A 227 4.50 0.89 11.51
CA GLY A 227 4.81 -0.49 11.82
C GLY A 227 5.65 -1.18 10.78
N LEU A 228 6.52 -2.06 11.26
CA LEU A 228 7.40 -2.91 10.48
C LEU A 228 7.66 -4.19 11.25
N THR A 229 7.54 -5.33 10.57
CA THR A 229 7.78 -6.64 11.16
C THR A 229 8.38 -7.61 10.13
N PHE A 230 8.86 -8.75 10.62
CA PHE A 230 9.37 -9.85 9.81
C PHE A 230 8.69 -11.15 10.21
N ASP A 231 8.52 -12.06 9.24
CA ASP A 231 8.26 -13.47 9.52
C ASP A 231 9.56 -14.27 9.73
N ASP A 232 9.42 -15.56 10.03
CA ASP A 232 10.59 -16.44 10.21
C ASP A 232 11.33 -16.72 8.88
N GLN A 233 10.72 -16.50 7.72
CA GLN A 233 11.36 -16.65 6.40
C GLN A 233 12.16 -15.41 5.97
N GLY A 234 12.18 -14.35 6.78
CA GLY A 234 12.83 -13.08 6.47
C GLY A 234 12.02 -12.18 5.53
N ASN A 235 10.73 -12.46 5.29
CA ASN A 235 9.86 -11.54 4.58
C ASN A 235 9.58 -10.33 5.47
N ARG A 236 9.64 -9.14 4.88
CA ARG A 236 9.35 -7.89 5.58
C ARG A 236 7.94 -7.42 5.29
N PHE A 237 7.24 -7.03 6.34
CA PHE A 237 5.89 -6.49 6.28
C PHE A 237 5.83 -5.10 6.90
N VAL A 238 4.97 -4.25 6.34
CA VAL A 238 4.67 -2.91 6.83
C VAL A 238 3.18 -2.67 6.81
N CYS A 239 2.71 -1.64 7.50
CA CYS A 239 1.31 -1.21 7.44
C CYS A 239 1.18 0.28 7.14
N SER A 240 -0.01 0.69 6.75
CA SER A 240 -0.45 2.08 6.68
C SER A 240 -1.91 2.16 7.10
N ASN A 241 -2.41 3.35 7.42
CA ASN A 241 -3.75 3.55 8.00
C ASN A 241 -4.86 2.64 7.45
N ARG A 242 -4.86 2.36 6.16
CA ARG A 242 -5.90 1.59 5.48
C ARG A 242 -5.41 0.28 4.85
N ASN A 243 -4.13 0.00 4.92
CA ASN A 243 -3.50 -1.23 4.46
C ASN A 243 -2.87 -1.90 5.68
N PRO A 244 -3.61 -2.77 6.38
CA PRO A 244 -3.15 -3.33 7.65
C PRO A 244 -1.91 -4.19 7.53
N LEU A 245 -1.70 -4.81 6.35
CA LEU A 245 -0.55 -5.68 6.13
C LEU A 245 -0.11 -5.64 4.67
N MET A 246 1.12 -5.21 4.42
CA MET A 246 1.74 -5.20 3.09
C MET A 246 3.09 -5.92 3.14
N GLN A 247 3.29 -6.91 2.27
CA GLN A 247 4.57 -7.58 2.09
C GLN A 247 5.46 -6.80 1.12
N ILE A 248 6.73 -6.62 1.46
CA ILE A 248 7.72 -6.06 0.54
C ILE A 248 8.25 -7.19 -0.34
N MET A 249 8.03 -7.07 -1.66
CA MET A 249 8.36 -8.11 -2.64
C MET A 249 9.72 -7.87 -3.30
N ILE A 250 9.98 -6.66 -3.79
CA ILE A 250 11.19 -6.34 -4.56
C ILE A 250 12.05 -5.36 -3.77
N ALA A 251 13.26 -5.76 -3.43
CA ALA A 251 14.20 -4.88 -2.74
C ALA A 251 14.72 -3.78 -3.68
N ASN A 252 14.92 -2.57 -3.14
CA ASN A 252 15.33 -1.39 -3.90
C ASN A 252 16.65 -1.59 -4.68
N LYS A 253 17.55 -2.43 -4.16
CA LYS A 253 18.80 -2.75 -4.88
C LYS A 253 18.54 -3.36 -6.27
N TYR A 254 17.50 -4.20 -6.41
CA TYR A 254 17.11 -4.80 -7.68
C TYR A 254 16.42 -3.78 -8.60
N VAL A 255 15.55 -2.92 -8.03
CA VAL A 255 14.93 -1.84 -8.82
C VAL A 255 15.98 -0.90 -9.39
N LYS A 256 17.03 -0.59 -8.64
CA LYS A 256 18.18 0.21 -9.13
C LYS A 256 19.02 -0.53 -10.14
N LYS A 257 19.31 -1.82 -9.88
CA LYS A 257 20.12 -2.68 -10.77
C LYS A 257 19.49 -2.80 -12.17
N TYR A 258 18.16 -2.96 -12.22
CA TYR A 258 17.39 -3.15 -13.45
C TYR A 258 16.55 -1.90 -13.82
N SER A 259 17.16 -0.74 -13.76
CA SER A 259 16.49 0.56 -13.95
C SER A 259 15.89 0.80 -15.35
N GLY A 260 16.21 -0.03 -16.34
CA GLY A 260 15.62 0.01 -17.69
C GLY A 260 14.15 -0.44 -17.75
N VAL A 261 13.66 -1.09 -16.70
CA VAL A 261 12.26 -1.59 -16.62
C VAL A 261 11.49 -0.84 -15.57
N ALA A 262 10.33 -0.29 -15.94
CA ALA A 262 9.43 0.33 -14.99
C ALA A 262 8.80 -0.75 -14.07
N VAL A 263 9.00 -0.60 -12.76
CA VAL A 263 8.41 -1.45 -11.73
C VAL A 263 7.22 -0.70 -11.13
N ALA A 264 6.02 -1.19 -11.39
CA ALA A 264 4.79 -0.53 -10.98
C ALA A 264 4.60 -0.54 -9.46
N ASP A 265 4.98 -1.62 -8.80
CA ASP A 265 4.90 -1.76 -7.35
C ASP A 265 6.03 -2.66 -6.83
N VAL A 266 6.44 -2.42 -5.59
CA VAL A 266 7.46 -3.21 -4.88
C VAL A 266 6.87 -3.96 -3.68
N LYS A 267 5.59 -3.81 -3.44
CA LYS A 267 4.85 -4.38 -2.30
C LYS A 267 3.52 -4.97 -2.73
N GLN A 268 2.99 -5.88 -1.94
CA GLN A 268 1.70 -6.51 -2.13
C GLN A 268 0.89 -6.48 -0.84
N ASP A 269 -0.40 -6.16 -0.94
CA ASP A 269 -1.31 -6.33 0.18
C ASP A 269 -1.41 -7.82 0.55
N ALA A 270 -1.09 -8.11 1.80
CA ALA A 270 -1.18 -9.44 2.41
C ALA A 270 -2.34 -9.50 3.44
N ALA A 271 -3.32 -8.61 3.28
CA ALA A 271 -4.61 -8.54 3.94
C ALA A 271 -5.55 -7.72 3.05
N LYS A 272 -6.85 -7.74 3.32
CA LYS A 272 -7.81 -6.83 2.66
C LYS A 272 -7.44 -5.38 2.98
N ALA A 273 -7.48 -4.51 1.98
CA ALA A 273 -7.02 -3.13 2.09
C ALA A 273 -8.08 -2.13 1.63
N GLY A 274 -7.97 -0.88 2.08
CA GLY A 274 -8.86 0.20 1.67
C GLY A 274 -10.31 -0.06 2.06
N ALA A 275 -11.22 0.02 1.11
CA ALA A 275 -12.65 -0.22 1.31
C ALA A 275 -13.01 -1.67 1.66
N GLU A 276 -12.12 -2.61 1.33
CA GLU A 276 -12.34 -4.03 1.62
C GLU A 276 -11.84 -4.44 3.01
N SER A 277 -11.08 -3.58 3.69
CA SER A 277 -10.51 -3.82 5.03
C SER A 277 -11.55 -3.65 6.14
N LYS A 278 -12.52 -4.54 6.21
CA LYS A 278 -13.56 -4.49 7.23
C LYS A 278 -13.00 -4.78 8.62
N ILE A 279 -13.50 -4.04 9.62
CA ILE A 279 -13.28 -4.26 11.05
C ILE A 279 -14.61 -4.26 11.81
N PHE A 280 -14.63 -4.90 12.96
CA PHE A 280 -15.83 -5.11 13.79
C PHE A 280 -15.61 -4.59 15.23
N PRO A 281 -15.60 -3.26 15.44
CA PRO A 281 -15.42 -2.66 16.77
C PRO A 281 -16.62 -2.95 17.68
N LEU A 282 -16.36 -3.05 18.98
CA LEU A 282 -17.40 -3.18 20.01
C LEU A 282 -17.87 -1.82 20.55
N THR A 283 -17.22 -0.75 20.12
CA THR A 283 -17.55 0.62 20.51
C THR A 283 -18.17 1.37 19.35
N ASN A 284 -19.10 2.26 19.64
CA ASN A 284 -19.67 3.21 18.68
C ASN A 284 -19.08 4.62 18.88
N PHE A 285 -17.86 4.70 19.40
CA PHE A 285 -17.22 5.95 19.71
C PHE A 285 -16.92 6.75 18.44
N TRP A 286 -17.36 8.00 18.39
CA TRP A 286 -17.13 8.87 17.25
C TRP A 286 -15.75 9.54 17.35
N THR A 287 -14.93 9.36 16.31
CA THR A 287 -13.65 10.06 16.11
C THR A 287 -13.65 10.76 14.75
N THR A 288 -12.66 11.62 14.50
CA THR A 288 -12.51 12.26 13.18
C THR A 288 -12.19 11.26 12.08
N SER A 289 -11.70 10.08 12.43
CA SER A 289 -11.38 8.97 11.52
C SER A 289 -12.60 8.17 11.06
N ASN A 290 -13.80 8.44 11.56
CA ASN A 290 -15.05 7.77 11.15
C ASN A 290 -15.45 7.98 9.68
N LEU A 291 -14.58 8.60 8.88
CA LEU A 291 -14.67 8.64 7.42
C LEU A 291 -14.91 7.26 6.80
N HIS A 292 -14.37 6.24 7.44
CA HIS A 292 -14.38 4.84 6.98
C HIS A 292 -14.86 3.91 8.08
N GLU A 293 -15.95 4.26 8.78
CA GLU A 293 -16.49 3.40 9.81
C GLU A 293 -16.66 1.97 9.33
N GLY A 294 -16.27 1.01 10.17
CA GLY A 294 -16.25 -0.41 9.79
C GLY A 294 -15.10 -0.81 8.87
N GLN A 295 -14.12 0.06 8.67
CA GLN A 295 -12.89 -0.21 7.91
C GLN A 295 -11.68 0.26 8.70
N PHE A 296 -10.50 -0.28 8.40
CA PHE A 296 -9.25 0.26 8.95
C PHE A 296 -9.08 1.75 8.62
N THR A 297 -8.76 2.53 9.65
CA THR A 297 -8.49 3.97 9.52
C THR A 297 -7.20 4.39 10.20
N ALA A 298 -6.68 3.55 11.10
CA ALA A 298 -5.51 3.85 11.91
C ALA A 298 -4.61 2.61 12.10
N ALA A 299 -4.53 1.72 11.10
CA ALA A 299 -3.74 0.50 11.21
C ALA A 299 -2.29 0.80 11.63
N CYS A 300 -1.84 0.18 12.72
CA CYS A 300 -0.51 0.38 13.28
C CYS A 300 -0.03 -0.86 14.04
N GLY A 301 1.22 -0.85 14.49
CA GLY A 301 1.80 -1.87 15.37
C GLY A 301 1.81 -3.29 14.79
N VAL A 302 1.90 -3.44 13.46
CA VAL A 302 1.87 -4.72 12.77
C VAL A 302 2.91 -5.70 13.33
N LEU A 303 2.48 -6.93 13.60
CA LEU A 303 3.32 -8.01 14.13
C LEU A 303 2.97 -9.34 13.45
N ILE A 304 3.97 -10.10 13.02
CA ILE A 304 3.82 -11.54 12.82
C ILE A 304 4.15 -12.22 14.16
N TYR A 305 3.15 -12.87 14.76
CA TYR A 305 3.35 -13.53 16.04
C TYR A 305 4.21 -14.80 15.85
N ARG A 306 5.33 -14.88 16.57
CA ARG A 306 6.32 -15.97 16.46
C ARG A 306 6.73 -16.51 17.83
N GLY A 307 5.83 -16.36 18.81
CA GLY A 307 5.93 -16.99 20.11
C GLY A 307 5.40 -18.42 20.09
N HIS A 308 5.43 -19.06 21.26
CA HIS A 308 4.97 -20.45 21.44
C HIS A 308 3.81 -20.56 22.43
N SER A 309 3.53 -19.52 23.21
CA SER A 309 2.49 -19.54 24.22
C SER A 309 1.07 -19.60 23.64
N LEU A 310 0.79 -18.97 22.50
CA LEU A 310 -0.53 -19.04 21.87
C LEU A 310 -0.60 -20.24 20.92
N THR A 311 -1.15 -21.34 21.42
CA THR A 311 -1.22 -22.62 20.69
C THR A 311 -1.97 -22.47 19.36
N GLY A 312 -1.34 -22.92 18.26
CA GLY A 312 -1.92 -22.87 16.90
C GLY A 312 -1.97 -21.49 16.28
N MET A 313 -1.33 -20.48 16.89
CA MET A 313 -1.32 -19.10 16.42
C MET A 313 0.05 -18.63 15.90
N LYS A 314 1.08 -19.47 15.91
CA LYS A 314 2.39 -19.11 15.32
C LYS A 314 2.24 -18.76 13.84
N GLY A 315 2.76 -17.61 13.44
CA GLY A 315 2.71 -17.11 12.07
C GLY A 315 1.46 -16.29 11.71
N ILE A 316 0.53 -16.07 12.65
CA ILE A 316 -0.56 -15.12 12.39
C ILE A 316 -0.01 -13.69 12.31
N ALA A 317 -0.60 -12.90 11.43
CA ALA A 317 -0.34 -11.47 11.32
C ALA A 317 -1.37 -10.71 12.14
N LEU A 318 -0.91 -9.82 12.99
CA LEU A 318 -1.72 -9.01 13.89
C LEU A 318 -1.51 -7.54 13.58
N THR A 319 -2.58 -6.75 13.57
CA THR A 319 -2.51 -5.30 13.33
C THR A 319 -3.47 -4.59 14.28
N CYS A 320 -2.99 -3.57 14.98
CA CYS A 320 -3.81 -2.71 15.82
C CYS A 320 -4.62 -1.72 14.98
N ASP A 321 -5.85 -1.43 15.40
CA ASP A 321 -6.58 -0.22 15.01
C ASP A 321 -7.06 0.52 16.27
N PRO A 322 -6.33 1.55 16.74
CA PRO A 322 -6.71 2.31 17.92
C PRO A 322 -8.00 3.09 17.77
N THR A 323 -8.47 3.37 16.55
CA THR A 323 -9.76 4.01 16.29
C THR A 323 -10.90 3.03 16.53
N GLY A 324 -10.73 1.77 16.12
CA GLY A 324 -11.69 0.69 16.35
C GLY A 324 -11.59 0.04 17.73
N ASN A 325 -10.65 0.45 18.59
CA ASN A 325 -10.39 -0.16 19.91
C ASN A 325 -10.11 -1.69 19.81
N LEU A 326 -9.29 -2.11 18.84
CA LEU A 326 -9.15 -3.53 18.50
C LEU A 326 -7.75 -3.93 17.99
N VAL A 327 -7.53 -5.23 17.93
CA VAL A 327 -6.44 -5.91 17.21
C VAL A 327 -7.06 -6.90 16.23
N HIS A 328 -6.74 -6.76 14.97
CA HIS A 328 -7.16 -7.63 13.87
C HIS A 328 -6.14 -8.75 13.61
N ALA A 329 -6.60 -9.89 13.08
CA ALA A 329 -5.74 -11.02 12.78
C ALA A 329 -6.00 -11.65 11.41
N GLU A 330 -4.91 -11.98 10.70
CA GLU A 330 -4.90 -12.71 9.45
C GLU A 330 -3.99 -13.94 9.54
N ARG A 331 -4.41 -15.06 8.96
CA ARG A 331 -3.55 -16.24 8.78
C ARG A 331 -2.79 -16.10 7.47
N LEU A 332 -1.48 -16.09 7.56
CA LEU A 332 -0.65 -16.04 6.36
C LEU A 332 -0.41 -17.45 5.81
N SER A 333 -0.48 -17.56 4.49
CA SER A 333 -0.02 -18.73 3.76
C SER A 333 0.72 -18.31 2.50
N GLN A 334 1.65 -19.12 2.05
CA GLN A 334 2.38 -18.84 0.82
C GLN A 334 1.54 -19.21 -0.39
N SER A 335 1.32 -18.25 -1.29
CA SER A 335 0.72 -18.47 -2.59
C SER A 335 1.68 -17.97 -3.66
N HIS A 336 2.22 -18.89 -4.43
CA HIS A 336 3.21 -18.58 -5.48
C HIS A 336 4.45 -17.87 -4.89
N ALA A 337 4.90 -16.76 -5.49
CA ALA A 337 6.05 -16.01 -5.00
C ALA A 337 5.74 -15.16 -3.75
N ALA A 338 4.49 -14.74 -3.57
CA ALA A 338 4.05 -13.87 -2.49
C ALA A 338 3.29 -14.62 -1.38
N MET A 339 3.20 -14.00 -0.21
CA MET A 339 2.28 -14.43 0.83
C MET A 339 0.85 -13.99 0.48
N THR A 340 -0.11 -14.84 0.79
CA THR A 340 -1.54 -14.54 0.78
C THR A 340 -2.09 -14.65 2.19
N TYR A 341 -3.34 -14.27 2.37
CA TYR A 341 -4.01 -14.25 3.66
C TYR A 341 -5.31 -15.02 3.62
N LEU A 342 -5.68 -15.50 4.79
CA LEU A 342 -7.02 -16.00 5.11
C LEU A 342 -7.45 -15.29 6.39
N PRO A 343 -8.61 -14.60 6.42
CA PRO A 343 -9.12 -13.98 7.63
C PRO A 343 -9.21 -15.01 8.76
N MET A 344 -8.80 -14.63 9.97
CA MET A 344 -8.92 -15.52 11.12
C MET A 344 -10.39 -15.81 11.44
N TYR A 345 -11.25 -14.80 11.27
CA TYR A 345 -12.69 -14.90 11.41
C TYR A 345 -13.38 -14.47 10.12
N GLN A 346 -14.50 -15.09 9.76
CA GLN A 346 -15.29 -14.68 8.60
C GLN A 346 -16.04 -13.37 8.87
N ASP A 347 -16.27 -12.56 7.85
CA ASP A 347 -17.03 -11.30 7.96
C ASP A 347 -18.42 -11.51 8.61
N SER A 348 -19.03 -12.70 8.41
CA SER A 348 -20.32 -13.07 9.00
C SER A 348 -20.28 -13.27 10.52
N GLU A 349 -19.10 -13.52 11.10
CA GLU A 349 -18.94 -13.67 12.54
C GLU A 349 -18.90 -12.32 13.26
N GLN A 350 -18.65 -11.22 12.54
CA GLN A 350 -18.54 -9.86 13.06
C GLN A 350 -17.64 -9.76 14.28
N ARG A 351 -16.48 -10.41 14.24
CA ARG A 351 -15.56 -10.58 15.36
C ARG A 351 -14.14 -10.24 14.99
N GLU A 352 -13.41 -9.72 15.99
CA GLU A 352 -11.98 -9.44 15.91
C GLU A 352 -11.14 -10.39 16.77
N PHE A 353 -9.82 -10.38 16.58
CA PHE A 353 -8.89 -11.12 17.42
C PHE A 353 -8.98 -10.64 18.86
N LEU A 354 -8.94 -9.32 19.05
CA LEU A 354 -9.13 -8.68 20.33
C LEU A 354 -9.87 -7.36 20.10
N ALA A 355 -10.92 -7.09 20.89
CA ALA A 355 -11.65 -5.84 20.83
C ALA A 355 -12.13 -5.41 22.21
N SER A 356 -12.12 -4.12 22.48
CA SER A 356 -12.53 -3.56 23.78
C SER A 356 -13.88 -2.86 23.72
N ARG A 357 -14.65 -2.95 24.80
CA ARG A 357 -15.84 -2.12 25.06
C ARG A 357 -15.50 -0.79 25.72
N ASP A 358 -14.26 -0.64 26.21
CA ASP A 358 -13.75 0.63 26.72
C ASP A 358 -13.27 1.49 25.54
N SER A 359 -13.91 2.63 25.33
CA SER A 359 -13.58 3.56 24.25
C SER A 359 -12.22 4.25 24.40
N TRP A 360 -11.58 4.14 25.56
CA TRP A 360 -10.23 4.66 25.81
C TRP A 360 -9.12 3.64 25.50
N PHE A 361 -9.47 2.37 25.29
CA PHE A 361 -8.52 1.36 24.85
C PHE A 361 -7.95 1.73 23.47
N ARG A 362 -6.64 1.92 23.39
CA ARG A 362 -5.91 2.32 22.16
C ARG A 362 -4.73 1.39 21.95
N ALA A 363 -4.96 0.20 21.46
CA ALA A 363 -3.87 -0.70 21.07
C ALA A 363 -3.04 -0.03 19.96
N VAL A 364 -1.75 0.17 20.19
CA VAL A 364 -0.84 0.88 19.27
C VAL A 364 0.39 0.06 18.90
N ASN A 365 0.75 -0.95 19.68
CA ASN A 365 1.91 -1.80 19.43
C ASN A 365 1.69 -3.22 19.97
N LEU A 366 2.37 -4.17 19.34
CA LEU A 366 2.31 -5.59 19.67
C LEU A 366 3.71 -6.17 19.75
N ARG A 367 3.93 -7.12 20.66
CA ARG A 367 5.24 -7.76 20.82
C ARG A 367 5.12 -9.21 21.28
N THR A 368 6.01 -10.07 20.75
CA THR A 368 6.27 -11.37 21.34
C THR A 368 7.26 -11.20 22.49
N GLY A 369 6.90 -11.64 23.68
CA GLY A 369 7.75 -11.58 24.87
C GLY A 369 8.75 -12.74 24.97
N PRO A 370 9.67 -12.68 25.96
CA PRO A 370 10.60 -13.79 26.25
C PRO A 370 9.89 -15.06 26.71
N ASP A 371 8.72 -14.95 27.32
CA ASP A 371 7.80 -16.03 27.71
C ASP A 371 7.03 -16.64 26.52
N GLY A 372 7.19 -16.08 25.31
CA GLY A 372 6.45 -16.51 24.14
C GLY A 372 5.03 -15.95 24.06
N CYS A 373 4.58 -15.19 25.04
CA CYS A 373 3.27 -14.54 25.04
C CYS A 373 3.18 -13.37 24.07
N LEU A 374 1.96 -12.93 23.79
CA LEU A 374 1.69 -11.72 23.04
C LEU A 374 1.47 -10.56 24.00
N TYR A 375 2.27 -9.51 23.87
CA TYR A 375 2.09 -8.27 24.63
C TYR A 375 1.39 -7.24 23.77
N ILE A 376 0.41 -6.56 24.36
CA ILE A 376 -0.41 -5.51 23.74
C ILE A 376 -0.17 -4.21 24.49
N VAL A 377 0.26 -3.18 23.76
CA VAL A 377 0.52 -1.84 24.30
C VAL A 377 -0.69 -0.98 24.04
N ASP A 378 -1.31 -0.52 25.11
CA ASP A 378 -2.49 0.35 25.13
C ASP A 378 -2.09 1.74 25.64
N MET A 379 -2.12 2.73 24.73
CA MET A 379 -1.86 4.12 25.08
C MET A 379 -2.91 4.71 26.03
N HIS A 380 -4.09 4.12 26.05
CA HIS A 380 -5.21 4.42 26.89
C HIS A 380 -5.63 5.89 26.93
N ARG A 381 -6.06 6.40 25.80
CA ARG A 381 -6.48 7.80 25.59
C ARG A 381 -7.93 7.91 25.15
N ALA A 382 -8.63 8.92 25.64
CA ALA A 382 -9.96 9.26 25.14
C ALA A 382 -9.93 9.56 23.62
N VAL A 383 -8.91 10.29 23.17
CA VAL A 383 -8.74 10.71 21.79
C VAL A 383 -7.30 10.50 21.33
N ILE A 384 -7.12 9.83 20.17
CA ILE A 384 -5.85 9.79 19.43
C ILE A 384 -6.09 10.44 18.07
N GLU A 385 -5.93 11.75 17.99
CA GLU A 385 -6.11 12.53 16.78
C GLU A 385 -5.18 13.74 16.73
N HIS A 386 -4.70 14.04 15.52
CA HIS A 386 -3.91 15.24 15.32
C HIS A 386 -4.84 16.47 15.26
N PRO A 387 -4.65 17.53 16.06
CA PRO A 387 -5.55 18.69 16.13
C PRO A 387 -5.81 19.37 14.79
N LYS A 388 -4.87 19.26 13.85
CA LYS A 388 -5.01 19.79 12.48
C LYS A 388 -6.12 19.11 11.68
N TRP A 389 -6.44 17.87 12.01
CA TRP A 389 -7.46 17.07 11.31
C TRP A 389 -8.81 17.10 12.02
N VAL A 390 -8.85 17.60 13.26
CA VAL A 390 -10.09 17.74 14.03
C VAL A 390 -10.97 18.81 13.36
N PRO A 391 -12.22 18.51 12.98
CA PRO A 391 -13.17 19.48 12.46
C PRO A 391 -13.35 20.69 13.40
N ALA A 392 -13.68 21.85 12.85
CA ALA A 392 -13.78 23.08 13.63
C ALA A 392 -14.78 22.97 14.78
N GLU A 393 -15.90 22.28 14.57
CA GLU A 393 -16.95 22.02 15.55
C GLU A 393 -16.48 21.10 16.69
N LEU A 394 -15.44 20.31 16.47
CA LEU A 394 -14.84 19.41 17.48
C LEU A 394 -13.60 20.02 18.16
N LYS A 395 -13.08 21.15 17.68
CA LYS A 395 -11.95 21.82 18.31
C LYS A 395 -12.23 22.32 19.73
N THR A 396 -13.50 22.44 20.08
CA THR A 396 -13.95 22.82 21.41
C THR A 396 -14.00 21.66 22.42
N ARG A 397 -13.67 20.44 21.96
CA ARG A 397 -13.61 19.26 22.85
C ARG A 397 -12.55 19.50 23.94
N LYS A 398 -12.95 19.21 25.18
CA LYS A 398 -12.07 19.32 26.36
C LYS A 398 -11.27 18.03 26.60
N ASP A 399 -11.67 16.91 25.98
CA ASP A 399 -11.17 15.58 26.23
C ASP A 399 -10.00 15.15 25.33
N THR A 400 -9.46 16.05 24.51
CA THR A 400 -8.36 15.76 23.57
C THR A 400 -7.07 15.26 24.23
N ARG A 401 -6.89 15.53 25.53
CA ARG A 401 -5.77 15.07 26.33
C ARG A 401 -6.15 14.14 27.48
N TYR A 402 -7.41 13.77 27.60
CA TYR A 402 -7.82 12.86 28.67
C TYR A 402 -7.14 11.51 28.51
N GLY A 403 -6.53 11.02 29.60
CA GLY A 403 -5.71 9.82 29.64
C GLY A 403 -4.22 10.07 29.38
N ASP A 404 -3.74 11.36 29.32
CA ASP A 404 -2.31 11.66 29.23
C ASP A 404 -1.52 11.38 30.53
N ASP A 405 -2.20 10.88 31.54
CA ASP A 405 -1.68 10.33 32.80
C ASP A 405 -1.88 8.81 32.91
N LYS A 406 -2.29 8.14 31.83
CA LYS A 406 -2.62 6.71 31.79
C LYS A 406 -1.82 5.96 30.77
N GLY A 407 -1.83 4.63 30.90
CA GLY A 407 -1.20 3.72 29.97
C GLY A 407 -1.19 2.31 30.51
N ARG A 408 -1.34 1.30 29.62
CA ARG A 408 -1.44 -0.09 30.03
C ARG A 408 -0.69 -1.02 29.10
N ILE A 409 -0.21 -2.10 29.65
CA ILE A 409 0.42 -3.19 28.90
C ILE A 409 -0.25 -4.49 29.35
N TYR A 410 -0.79 -5.21 28.37
CA TYR A 410 -1.42 -6.50 28.60
C TYR A 410 -0.57 -7.62 28.02
N ARG A 411 -0.71 -8.83 28.61
CA ARG A 411 -0.13 -10.09 28.15
C ARG A 411 -1.24 -11.07 27.84
N LEU A 412 -1.22 -11.65 26.62
CA LEU A 412 -2.14 -12.68 26.18
C LEU A 412 -1.41 -14.01 26.06
N LYS A 413 -1.93 -15.06 26.70
CA LYS A 413 -1.40 -16.43 26.71
C LYS A 413 -2.50 -17.46 26.49
N SER A 414 -2.16 -18.72 26.24
CA SER A 414 -3.13 -19.81 26.25
C SER A 414 -3.68 -20.03 27.67
N LYS A 415 -4.99 -20.29 27.76
CA LYS A 415 -5.65 -20.49 29.05
C LYS A 415 -5.12 -21.72 29.76
N GLY A 416 -4.74 -21.53 31.02
CA GLY A 416 -4.22 -22.60 31.86
C GLY A 416 -2.77 -22.95 31.58
N GLU A 417 -2.11 -22.25 30.67
CA GLU A 417 -0.68 -22.32 30.48
C GLU A 417 -0.02 -21.77 31.76
N ARG A 418 0.64 -22.66 32.49
CA ARG A 418 1.57 -22.20 33.52
C ARG A 418 2.80 -21.70 32.79
N LEU A 419 2.92 -20.39 32.69
CA LEU A 419 4.20 -19.80 32.37
C LEU A 419 5.14 -20.34 33.42
N GLU A 420 6.10 -21.16 32.99
CA GLU A 420 7.06 -21.69 33.94
C GLU A 420 7.72 -20.48 34.60
N ALA A 421 7.51 -20.27 35.87
CA ALA A 421 8.18 -19.27 36.71
C ALA A 421 9.71 -19.39 36.71
N ARG A 422 10.24 -20.19 35.82
CA ARG A 422 11.63 -20.54 35.62
C ARG A 422 12.20 -20.19 34.27
N TRP A 423 11.46 -19.45 33.42
CA TRP A 423 12.11 -18.92 32.26
C TRP A 423 13.14 -17.92 32.73
N ASN A 424 14.36 -18.35 32.76
CA ASN A 424 15.47 -17.45 32.93
C ASN A 424 15.56 -16.60 31.69
N TRP A 425 14.73 -15.55 31.64
CA TRP A 425 14.72 -14.57 30.54
C TRP A 425 16.06 -13.85 30.42
N ASN A 426 16.88 -13.94 31.46
CA ASN A 426 18.22 -13.39 31.46
C ASN A 426 19.19 -14.31 30.75
N ILE A 427 19.43 -14.06 29.46
CA ILE A 427 20.43 -14.75 28.64
C ILE A 427 21.69 -13.91 28.46
N ALA A 428 21.78 -12.78 29.18
CA ALA A 428 22.90 -11.85 29.08
C ALA A 428 24.26 -12.50 29.43
N ASN A 429 24.28 -13.50 30.30
CA ASN A 429 25.50 -14.19 30.73
C ASN A 429 25.68 -15.57 30.07
N SER A 430 24.82 -15.95 29.10
CA SER A 430 24.97 -17.22 28.38
C SER A 430 26.30 -17.28 27.63
N ASN A 431 26.96 -18.43 27.65
CA ASN A 431 28.17 -18.67 26.87
C ASN A 431 27.82 -18.85 25.37
N THR A 432 28.84 -19.02 24.53
CA THR A 432 28.66 -19.17 23.08
C THR A 432 27.79 -20.37 22.71
N GLU A 433 28.05 -21.55 23.37
CA GLU A 433 27.30 -22.78 23.09
C GLU A 433 25.82 -22.62 23.42
N ASP A 434 25.50 -22.05 24.59
CA ASP A 434 24.13 -21.80 25.02
C ASP A 434 23.42 -20.83 24.04
N LEU A 435 24.08 -19.73 23.62
CA LEU A 435 23.54 -18.81 22.63
C LEU A 435 23.28 -19.48 21.28
N VAL A 436 24.19 -20.37 20.85
CA VAL A 436 24.02 -21.09 19.58
C VAL A 436 22.84 -22.07 19.66
N LEU A 437 22.65 -22.77 20.80
CA LEU A 437 21.49 -23.62 21.03
C LEU A 437 20.16 -22.83 21.03
N LEU A 438 20.15 -21.61 21.55
CA LEU A 438 18.97 -20.75 21.54
C LEU A 438 18.54 -20.31 20.14
N LEU A 439 19.37 -20.46 19.11
CA LEU A 439 18.95 -20.24 17.72
C LEU A 439 17.87 -21.21 17.23
N GLU A 440 17.68 -22.35 17.91
CA GLU A 440 16.66 -23.34 17.63
C GLU A 440 15.38 -23.18 18.47
N HIS A 441 15.39 -22.23 19.40
CA HIS A 441 14.29 -22.05 20.35
C HIS A 441 12.96 -21.77 19.62
N PRO A 442 11.82 -22.32 20.04
CA PRO A 442 10.52 -22.11 19.38
C PRO A 442 10.06 -20.65 19.38
N ASN A 443 10.43 -19.88 20.42
CA ASN A 443 10.15 -18.46 20.52
C ASN A 443 11.20 -17.61 19.77
N SER A 444 10.73 -16.75 18.89
CA SER A 444 11.60 -15.86 18.09
C SER A 444 12.42 -14.88 18.94
N TRP A 445 11.92 -14.46 20.10
CA TRP A 445 12.66 -13.55 20.97
C TRP A 445 14.04 -14.15 21.37
N HIS A 446 14.05 -15.43 21.78
CA HIS A 446 15.30 -16.12 22.12
C HIS A 446 16.23 -16.24 20.91
N ARG A 447 15.70 -16.67 19.75
CA ARG A 447 16.50 -16.79 18.52
C ARG A 447 17.12 -15.47 18.10
N GLU A 448 16.34 -14.39 18.15
CA GLU A 448 16.78 -13.05 17.72
C GLU A 448 17.75 -12.42 18.72
N THR A 449 17.50 -12.58 20.02
CA THR A 449 18.38 -12.06 21.08
C THR A 449 19.71 -12.82 21.10
N ALA A 450 19.70 -14.14 20.99
CA ALA A 450 20.92 -14.94 20.91
C ALA A 450 21.76 -14.58 19.67
N ALA A 451 21.14 -14.47 18.49
CA ALA A 451 21.83 -14.06 17.28
C ALA A 451 22.46 -12.66 17.43
N ARG A 452 21.72 -11.70 18.02
CA ARG A 452 22.20 -10.36 18.30
C ARG A 452 23.41 -10.38 19.24
N LEU A 453 23.35 -11.16 20.33
CA LEU A 453 24.46 -11.28 21.29
C LEU A 453 25.71 -11.92 20.66
N LEU A 454 25.56 -12.93 19.81
CA LEU A 454 26.66 -13.51 19.05
C LEU A 454 27.33 -12.47 18.14
N LEU A 455 26.54 -11.63 17.45
CA LEU A 455 27.06 -10.57 16.60
C LEU A 455 27.75 -9.46 17.38
N GLU A 456 27.24 -9.10 18.56
CA GLU A 456 27.80 -8.08 19.44
C GLU A 456 29.11 -8.52 20.08
N ARG A 457 29.21 -9.81 20.50
CA ARG A 457 30.35 -10.37 21.25
C ARG A 457 31.46 -10.90 20.34
N ARG A 458 31.09 -11.40 19.15
CA ARG A 458 32.00 -11.98 18.14
C ARG A 458 32.93 -13.05 18.72
N PRO A 459 32.39 -14.12 19.36
CA PRO A 459 33.21 -15.11 20.03
C PRO A 459 34.03 -15.95 19.04
N ASP A 460 35.29 -16.29 19.42
CA ASP A 460 36.24 -17.02 18.56
C ASP A 460 35.79 -18.44 18.26
N ASP A 461 35.02 -19.08 19.14
CA ASP A 461 34.54 -20.45 19.03
C ASP A 461 33.20 -20.60 18.25
N ALA A 462 32.64 -19.50 17.75
CA ALA A 462 31.34 -19.50 17.10
C ALA A 462 31.25 -20.35 15.83
N GLU A 463 32.29 -20.37 14.98
CA GLU A 463 32.24 -21.00 13.66
C GLU A 463 31.84 -22.47 13.71
N ALA A 464 32.52 -23.25 14.56
CA ALA A 464 32.28 -24.69 14.67
C ALA A 464 30.88 -25.00 15.21
N LEU A 465 30.44 -24.23 16.21
CA LEU A 465 29.12 -24.38 16.83
C LEU A 465 27.99 -24.02 15.88
N LEU A 466 28.11 -22.89 15.19
CA LEU A 466 27.11 -22.43 14.18
C LEU A 466 27.04 -23.39 12.99
N SER A 467 28.20 -23.87 12.49
CA SER A 467 28.24 -24.88 11.43
C SER A 467 27.55 -26.17 11.83
N ARG A 468 27.71 -26.60 13.09
CA ARG A 468 27.02 -27.79 13.66
C ARG A 468 25.51 -27.60 13.63
N ILE A 469 24.98 -26.46 14.11
CA ILE A 469 23.52 -26.13 14.04
C ILE A 469 23.06 -26.13 12.59
N PHE A 470 23.76 -25.45 11.70
CA PHE A 470 23.38 -25.38 10.30
C PHE A 470 23.27 -26.77 9.64
N ILE A 471 24.18 -27.69 9.93
CA ILE A 471 24.23 -29.01 9.29
C ILE A 471 23.24 -30.00 9.93
N HIS A 472 23.07 -29.96 11.26
CA HIS A 472 22.42 -31.05 11.98
C HIS A 472 21.07 -30.70 12.61
N SER A 473 20.73 -29.43 12.71
CA SER A 473 19.46 -29.04 13.29
C SER A 473 18.26 -29.52 12.47
N ILE A 474 17.23 -30.01 13.13
CA ILE A 474 15.93 -30.32 12.53
C ILE A 474 15.08 -29.06 12.37
N HIS A 475 15.39 -27.99 13.10
CA HIS A 475 14.69 -26.72 13.09
C HIS A 475 15.25 -25.81 11.99
N TRP A 476 14.49 -25.62 10.93
CA TRP A 476 14.94 -24.81 9.81
C TRP A 476 15.20 -23.34 10.20
N GLU A 477 14.46 -22.80 11.17
CA GLU A 477 14.67 -21.44 11.69
C GLU A 477 16.08 -21.29 12.29
N GLY A 478 16.53 -22.32 13.01
CA GLY A 478 17.89 -22.39 13.56
C GLY A 478 18.96 -22.45 12.46
N ARG A 479 18.75 -23.32 11.45
CA ARG A 479 19.68 -23.43 10.30
C ARG A 479 19.81 -22.11 9.55
N GLN A 480 18.68 -21.47 9.25
CA GLN A 480 18.66 -20.18 8.56
C GLN A 480 19.33 -19.08 9.40
N ARG A 481 19.07 -19.03 10.70
CA ARG A 481 19.67 -18.04 11.60
C ARG A 481 21.17 -18.25 11.74
N ALA A 482 21.63 -19.50 11.85
CA ALA A 482 23.04 -19.83 11.91
C ALA A 482 23.81 -19.34 10.65
N LEU A 483 23.24 -19.50 9.46
CA LEU A 483 23.84 -18.96 8.22
C LEU A 483 24.06 -17.44 8.30
N TRP A 484 23.04 -16.70 8.77
CA TRP A 484 23.14 -15.25 8.85
C TRP A 484 24.04 -14.75 9.98
N VAL A 485 24.16 -15.51 11.07
CA VAL A 485 25.14 -15.19 12.12
C VAL A 485 26.56 -15.47 11.62
N LEU A 486 26.80 -16.60 10.92
CA LEU A 486 28.09 -16.86 10.25
C LEU A 486 28.45 -15.72 9.28
N GLU A 487 27.49 -15.24 8.50
CA GLU A 487 27.68 -14.12 7.58
C GLU A 487 28.06 -12.83 8.33
N GLY A 488 27.31 -12.47 9.39
CA GLY A 488 27.56 -11.26 10.18
C GLY A 488 28.88 -11.27 10.95
N LEU A 489 29.39 -12.47 11.27
CA LEU A 489 30.70 -12.67 11.89
C LEU A 489 31.84 -12.69 10.86
N GLY A 490 31.53 -12.80 9.56
CA GLY A 490 32.53 -12.98 8.50
C GLY A 490 33.11 -14.42 8.44
N LEU A 491 32.36 -15.40 8.95
CA LEU A 491 32.75 -16.80 9.05
C LEU A 491 32.02 -17.70 8.03
N LEU A 492 31.14 -17.13 7.22
CA LEU A 492 30.43 -17.88 6.18
C LEU A 492 31.40 -18.36 5.11
N GLN A 493 31.35 -19.65 4.78
CA GLN A 493 32.20 -20.27 3.78
C GLN A 493 31.36 -20.77 2.58
N PRO A 494 31.93 -20.91 1.37
CA PRO A 494 31.23 -21.42 0.19
C PRO A 494 30.51 -22.76 0.41
N LYS A 495 31.09 -23.66 1.19
CA LYS A 495 30.46 -24.96 1.56
C LYS A 495 29.11 -24.80 2.27
N HIS A 496 28.94 -23.73 3.07
CA HIS A 496 27.69 -23.47 3.75
C HIS A 496 26.61 -23.04 2.77
N ILE A 497 26.98 -22.19 1.79
CA ILE A 497 26.06 -21.74 0.74
C ILE A 497 25.65 -22.93 -0.15
N GLU A 498 26.60 -23.77 -0.56
CA GLU A 498 26.35 -24.96 -1.38
C GLU A 498 25.38 -25.93 -0.69
N ALA A 499 25.57 -26.17 0.62
CA ALA A 499 24.66 -26.99 1.41
C ALA A 499 23.28 -26.32 1.54
N ALA A 500 23.22 -25.00 1.77
CA ALA A 500 21.98 -24.25 1.90
C ALA A 500 21.13 -24.22 0.61
N VAL A 501 21.75 -24.19 -0.57
CA VAL A 501 21.08 -24.32 -1.89
C VAL A 501 20.35 -25.64 -2.03
N SER A 502 20.75 -26.67 -1.29
CA SER A 502 20.17 -28.00 -1.30
C SER A 502 19.34 -28.33 -0.06
N ASP A 503 19.09 -27.35 0.83
CA ASP A 503 18.31 -27.57 2.04
C ASP A 503 16.88 -28.04 1.72
N SER A 504 16.33 -28.89 2.56
CA SER A 504 14.96 -29.42 2.42
C SER A 504 13.90 -28.30 2.49
N THR A 505 14.19 -27.23 3.23
CA THR A 505 13.25 -26.12 3.48
C THR A 505 13.45 -24.97 2.48
N ALA A 506 12.39 -24.59 1.79
CA ALA A 506 12.41 -23.48 0.83
C ALA A 506 12.88 -22.16 1.43
N ALA A 507 12.55 -21.87 2.70
CA ALA A 507 13.00 -20.66 3.39
C ALA A 507 14.53 -20.56 3.46
N VAL A 508 15.21 -21.67 3.79
CA VAL A 508 16.68 -21.74 3.83
C VAL A 508 17.26 -21.57 2.43
N ARG A 509 16.69 -22.26 1.42
CA ARG A 509 17.14 -22.12 0.02
C ARG A 509 16.95 -20.68 -0.50
N LYS A 510 15.84 -20.00 -0.13
CA LYS A 510 15.62 -18.59 -0.47
C LYS A 510 16.74 -17.69 0.10
N GLN A 511 17.13 -17.90 1.34
CA GLN A 511 18.23 -17.14 1.94
C GLN A 511 19.59 -17.53 1.33
N ALA A 512 19.76 -18.76 0.90
CA ALA A 512 20.95 -19.18 0.14
C ALA A 512 21.10 -18.39 -1.16
N ALA A 513 19.99 -18.04 -1.85
CA ALA A 513 20.05 -17.19 -3.03
C ALA A 513 20.59 -15.78 -2.73
N VAL A 514 20.17 -15.19 -1.60
CA VAL A 514 20.65 -13.87 -1.18
C VAL A 514 22.13 -13.91 -0.80
N LEU A 515 22.56 -14.97 -0.11
CA LEU A 515 23.96 -15.15 0.27
C LEU A 515 24.85 -15.50 -0.93
N LEU A 516 24.38 -16.35 -1.84
CA LEU A 516 25.10 -16.65 -3.10
C LEU A 516 25.32 -15.40 -3.95
N GLU A 517 24.31 -14.51 -4.04
CA GLU A 517 24.46 -13.22 -4.74
C GLU A 517 25.63 -12.41 -4.16
N LYS A 518 25.73 -12.36 -2.82
CA LYS A 518 26.76 -11.60 -2.12
C LYS A 518 28.15 -12.22 -2.25
N HIS A 519 28.23 -13.54 -2.26
CA HIS A 519 29.47 -14.34 -2.32
C HIS A 519 29.69 -15.05 -3.64
N TRP A 520 29.17 -14.48 -4.74
CA TRP A 520 29.22 -15.10 -6.06
C TRP A 520 30.64 -15.47 -6.48
N ASP A 521 31.54 -14.53 -6.31
CA ASP A 521 32.94 -14.67 -6.76
C ASP A 521 33.74 -15.62 -5.85
N ASP A 522 33.29 -15.85 -4.64
CA ASP A 522 33.92 -16.78 -3.67
C ASP A 522 33.46 -18.23 -3.87
N CYS A 523 32.39 -18.46 -4.64
CA CYS A 523 31.78 -19.78 -4.81
C CYS A 523 32.15 -20.41 -6.17
N PRO A 524 32.99 -21.46 -6.23
CA PRO A 524 33.44 -22.06 -7.48
C PRO A 524 32.31 -22.57 -8.39
N ASN A 525 31.18 -23.01 -7.79
CA ASN A 525 30.02 -23.56 -8.49
C ASN A 525 28.83 -22.60 -8.54
N ALA A 526 29.06 -21.28 -8.43
CA ALA A 526 28.00 -20.31 -8.31
C ALA A 526 26.96 -20.38 -9.45
N GLU A 527 27.42 -20.52 -10.69
CA GLU A 527 26.51 -20.63 -11.84
C GLU A 527 25.65 -21.91 -11.78
N LEU A 528 26.22 -23.05 -11.40
CA LEU A 528 25.48 -24.29 -11.29
C LEU A 528 24.43 -24.23 -10.18
N MET A 529 24.79 -23.65 -9.04
CA MET A 529 23.87 -23.39 -7.93
C MET A 529 22.74 -22.46 -8.36
N ALA A 530 23.05 -21.37 -9.07
CA ALA A 530 22.08 -20.42 -9.58
C ALA A 530 21.09 -21.07 -10.56
N LYS A 531 21.59 -21.85 -11.53
CA LYS A 531 20.74 -22.60 -12.49
C LYS A 531 19.78 -23.55 -11.77
N LYS A 532 20.24 -24.25 -10.72
CA LYS A 532 19.40 -25.12 -9.89
C LYS A 532 18.28 -24.32 -9.20
N MET A 533 18.58 -23.14 -8.68
CA MET A 533 17.62 -22.31 -7.96
C MET A 533 16.63 -21.60 -8.88
N LEU A 534 17.02 -21.26 -10.13
CA LEU A 534 16.12 -20.70 -11.13
C LEU A 534 14.98 -21.65 -11.52
N VAL A 535 15.17 -22.96 -11.32
CA VAL A 535 14.17 -23.98 -11.59
C VAL A 535 13.62 -24.64 -10.31
N ASP A 536 13.84 -24.01 -9.15
CA ASP A 536 13.35 -24.52 -7.86
C ASP A 536 11.83 -24.78 -7.89
N ALA A 537 11.40 -25.85 -7.24
CA ALA A 537 9.98 -26.19 -7.15
C ALA A 537 9.17 -25.11 -6.39
N ASN A 538 9.80 -24.39 -5.46
CA ASN A 538 9.18 -23.31 -4.71
C ASN A 538 9.34 -21.97 -5.44
N GLN A 539 8.24 -21.33 -5.77
CA GLN A 539 8.23 -20.08 -6.54
C GLN A 539 8.85 -18.87 -5.79
N ALA A 540 8.85 -18.85 -4.46
CA ALA A 540 9.53 -17.78 -3.73
C ALA A 540 11.06 -17.92 -3.80
N VAL A 541 11.59 -19.15 -3.86
CA VAL A 541 13.01 -19.41 -4.13
C VAL A 541 13.36 -18.99 -5.56
N GLN A 542 12.55 -19.40 -6.53
CA GLN A 542 12.73 -19.04 -7.93
C GLN A 542 12.68 -17.52 -8.15
N PHE A 543 11.74 -16.83 -7.49
CA PHE A 543 11.62 -15.37 -7.54
C PHE A 543 12.88 -14.68 -7.01
N GLN A 544 13.39 -15.12 -5.84
CA GLN A 544 14.61 -14.59 -5.28
C GLN A 544 15.82 -14.88 -6.17
N ALA A 545 15.93 -16.09 -6.71
CA ALA A 545 16.99 -16.48 -7.63
C ALA A 545 17.02 -15.62 -8.89
N LEU A 546 15.85 -15.36 -9.51
CA LEU A 546 15.75 -14.44 -10.65
C LEU A 546 16.32 -13.06 -10.29
N LEU A 547 15.88 -12.46 -9.20
CA LEU A 547 16.32 -11.12 -8.80
C LEU A 547 17.83 -11.06 -8.48
N SER A 548 18.35 -12.10 -7.82
CA SER A 548 19.73 -12.13 -7.34
C SER A 548 20.75 -12.30 -8.46
N PHE A 549 20.50 -13.20 -9.40
CA PHE A 549 21.51 -13.59 -10.38
C PHE A 549 20.99 -13.97 -11.78
N GLY A 550 19.74 -13.66 -12.10
CA GLY A 550 19.22 -13.97 -13.42
C GLY A 550 20.00 -13.30 -14.55
N ASP A 551 20.55 -12.11 -14.32
CA ASP A 551 21.42 -11.38 -15.26
C ASP A 551 22.85 -11.93 -15.36
N ARG A 552 23.24 -12.88 -14.49
CA ARG A 552 24.55 -13.55 -14.52
C ARG A 552 24.52 -14.87 -15.26
N ILE A 553 23.33 -15.36 -15.62
CA ILE A 553 23.16 -16.62 -16.34
C ILE A 553 22.95 -16.33 -17.82
N ASP A 554 23.68 -17.03 -18.65
CA ASP A 554 23.63 -16.88 -20.11
C ASP A 554 22.19 -17.13 -20.62
N HIS A 555 21.60 -16.10 -21.22
CA HIS A 555 20.25 -16.15 -21.78
C HIS A 555 20.20 -17.00 -23.08
N ALA A 556 21.33 -17.38 -23.64
CA ALA A 556 21.38 -18.34 -24.74
C ALA A 556 21.08 -19.79 -24.31
N ASP A 557 21.05 -20.10 -23.01
CA ASP A 557 20.57 -21.38 -22.50
C ASP A 557 19.04 -21.44 -22.60
N PHE A 558 18.54 -21.50 -23.84
CA PHE A 558 17.08 -21.43 -24.10
C PHE A 558 16.27 -22.52 -23.41
N GLN A 559 16.83 -23.69 -23.15
CA GLN A 559 16.10 -24.77 -22.45
C GLN A 559 15.80 -24.38 -21.00
N LEU A 560 16.78 -23.84 -20.30
CA LEU A 560 16.61 -23.31 -18.94
C LEU A 560 15.59 -22.18 -18.94
N TRP A 561 15.78 -21.17 -19.79
CA TRP A 561 14.95 -19.96 -19.79
C TRP A 561 13.53 -20.22 -20.29
N LEU A 562 13.28 -21.17 -21.18
CA LEU A 562 11.93 -21.58 -21.55
C LEU A 562 11.19 -22.23 -20.38
N HIS A 563 11.91 -23.04 -19.57
CA HIS A 563 11.33 -23.61 -18.36
C HIS A 563 11.01 -22.50 -17.33
N VAL A 564 11.92 -21.60 -17.08
CA VAL A 564 11.70 -20.42 -16.21
C VAL A 564 10.52 -19.60 -16.70
N PHE A 565 10.49 -19.27 -17.99
CA PHE A 565 9.42 -18.49 -18.61
C PHE A 565 8.05 -19.14 -18.42
N SER A 566 7.95 -20.44 -18.63
CA SER A 566 6.67 -21.16 -18.51
C SER A 566 6.07 -21.04 -17.10
N ARG A 567 6.91 -20.95 -16.08
CA ARG A 567 6.47 -20.75 -14.69
C ARG A 567 6.24 -19.28 -14.35
N CYS A 568 7.03 -18.38 -14.93
CA CYS A 568 6.89 -16.94 -14.69
C CYS A 568 5.52 -16.42 -15.14
N ILE A 569 4.94 -16.91 -16.24
CA ILE A 569 3.62 -16.49 -16.71
C ILE A 569 2.47 -16.90 -15.78
N GLU A 570 2.71 -17.73 -14.79
CA GLU A 570 1.70 -18.15 -13.81
C GLU A 570 1.56 -17.16 -12.63
N ASP A 571 2.58 -16.32 -12.41
CA ASP A 571 2.64 -15.40 -11.27
C ASP A 571 3.11 -14.01 -11.70
N LYS A 572 2.43 -12.96 -11.22
CA LYS A 572 2.75 -11.57 -11.57
C LYS A 572 4.13 -11.11 -11.12
N TRP A 573 4.61 -11.63 -9.97
CA TRP A 573 5.89 -11.24 -9.39
C TRP A 573 7.05 -11.92 -10.11
N LEU A 574 6.89 -13.21 -10.43
CA LEU A 574 7.84 -13.92 -11.28
C LEU A 574 7.92 -13.28 -12.68
N THR A 575 6.76 -12.92 -13.29
CA THR A 575 6.72 -12.18 -14.55
C THR A 575 7.49 -10.86 -14.42
N GLN A 576 7.25 -10.08 -13.37
CA GLN A 576 7.95 -8.81 -13.16
C GLN A 576 9.45 -9.01 -12.99
N ALA A 577 9.89 -10.00 -12.20
CA ALA A 577 11.30 -10.31 -12.01
C ALA A 577 11.96 -10.72 -13.32
N MET A 578 11.32 -11.57 -14.11
CA MET A 578 11.82 -11.99 -15.43
C MET A 578 11.99 -10.80 -16.38
N LEU A 579 10.99 -9.91 -16.44
CA LEU A 579 11.07 -8.69 -17.26
C LEU A 579 12.23 -7.78 -16.86
N MET A 580 12.53 -7.70 -15.56
CA MET A 580 13.67 -6.91 -15.05
C MET A 580 15.00 -7.50 -15.46
N VAL A 581 15.11 -8.82 -15.42
CA VAL A 581 16.37 -9.55 -15.51
C VAL A 581 16.78 -9.83 -16.95
N VAL A 582 15.84 -10.26 -17.80
CA VAL A 582 16.13 -10.71 -19.17
C VAL A 582 16.45 -9.53 -20.11
N GLY A 583 15.87 -8.34 -19.84
CA GLY A 583 16.24 -7.12 -20.58
C GLY A 583 16.17 -7.27 -22.10
N ASP A 584 17.27 -6.96 -22.78
CA ASP A 584 17.38 -6.94 -24.25
C ASP A 584 17.21 -8.31 -24.92
N ASP A 585 17.39 -9.43 -24.17
CA ASP A 585 17.19 -10.78 -24.68
C ASP A 585 15.73 -11.24 -24.64
N LEU A 586 14.85 -10.47 -23.99
CA LEU A 586 13.44 -10.80 -23.86
C LEU A 586 12.74 -11.11 -25.20
N PRO A 587 12.99 -10.37 -26.30
CA PRO A 587 12.39 -10.66 -27.58
C PRO A 587 12.78 -12.02 -28.15
N LYS A 588 14.04 -12.40 -28.01
CA LYS A 588 14.52 -13.74 -28.48
C LYS A 588 13.85 -14.84 -27.64
N LEU A 589 13.78 -14.65 -26.33
CA LEU A 589 13.15 -15.62 -25.45
C LEU A 589 11.64 -15.80 -25.74
N VAL A 590 10.93 -14.70 -25.99
CA VAL A 590 9.52 -14.73 -26.40
C VAL A 590 9.37 -15.45 -27.74
N GLN A 591 10.25 -15.19 -28.71
CA GLN A 591 10.25 -15.85 -30.01
C GLN A 591 10.48 -17.36 -29.88
N GLU A 592 11.50 -17.78 -29.14
CA GLU A 592 11.81 -19.18 -28.89
C GLU A 592 10.68 -19.90 -28.12
N PHE A 593 10.06 -19.23 -27.16
CA PHE A 593 8.91 -19.77 -26.44
C PHE A 593 7.75 -20.14 -27.39
N TRP A 594 7.45 -19.30 -28.38
CA TRP A 594 6.43 -19.57 -29.36
C TRP A 594 6.80 -20.59 -30.40
N ILE A 595 8.06 -20.68 -30.80
CA ILE A 595 8.54 -21.68 -31.76
C ILE A 595 8.54 -23.07 -31.15
N ARG A 596 9.02 -23.20 -29.91
CA ARG A 596 9.29 -24.50 -29.28
C ARG A 596 8.29 -24.91 -28.21
N GLY A 597 7.59 -23.93 -27.61
CA GLY A 597 6.71 -24.13 -26.45
C GLY A 597 5.25 -24.45 -26.74
N GLN A 598 4.86 -24.61 -28.00
CA GLN A 598 3.49 -24.50 -28.47
C GLN A 598 2.49 -25.58 -27.96
N ASP A 599 2.91 -26.79 -27.62
CA ASP A 599 1.91 -27.90 -27.54
C ASP A 599 1.28 -28.18 -26.18
N GLY A 600 1.87 -27.70 -25.08
CA GLY A 600 1.37 -28.01 -23.72
C GLY A 600 0.74 -26.86 -22.94
N ILE A 601 1.32 -25.68 -23.02
CA ILE A 601 1.03 -24.55 -22.11
C ILE A 601 -0.23 -23.79 -22.51
N LEU A 602 -0.47 -23.66 -23.83
CA LEU A 602 -1.60 -22.88 -24.36
C LEU A 602 -2.97 -23.56 -24.17
N LYS A 603 -2.99 -24.87 -23.93
CA LYS A 603 -4.25 -25.62 -23.75
C LYS A 603 -4.94 -25.39 -22.41
N SER A 604 -4.26 -24.82 -21.41
CA SER A 604 -4.78 -24.65 -20.03
C SER A 604 -4.68 -23.20 -19.52
N MET A 605 -4.90 -22.21 -20.37
CA MET A 605 -4.67 -20.82 -19.98
C MET A 605 -5.81 -20.23 -19.15
N SER A 606 -5.44 -19.76 -17.96
CA SER A 606 -6.31 -18.93 -17.13
C SER A 606 -6.24 -17.43 -17.55
N PRO A 607 -7.19 -16.59 -17.19
CA PRO A 607 -7.13 -15.13 -17.45
C PRO A 607 -5.83 -14.49 -16.97
N VAL A 608 -5.27 -14.95 -15.84
CA VAL A 608 -4.01 -14.43 -15.27
C VAL A 608 -2.83 -14.72 -16.21
N LYS A 609 -2.76 -15.93 -16.76
CA LYS A 609 -1.72 -16.29 -17.74
C LYS A 609 -1.79 -15.41 -18.98
N THR A 610 -3.00 -15.12 -19.43
CA THR A 610 -3.24 -14.28 -20.61
C THR A 610 -2.74 -12.84 -20.39
N ASP A 611 -3.05 -12.24 -19.25
CA ASP A 611 -2.57 -10.88 -18.91
C ASP A 611 -1.04 -10.82 -18.79
N ASN A 612 -0.44 -11.80 -18.16
CA ASN A 612 1.01 -11.88 -18.03
C ASN A 612 1.70 -12.07 -19.41
N ILE A 613 1.14 -12.86 -20.31
CA ILE A 613 1.64 -12.99 -21.68
C ILE A 613 1.54 -11.66 -22.42
N TYR A 614 0.42 -10.94 -22.29
CA TYR A 614 0.29 -9.61 -22.86
C TYR A 614 1.41 -8.68 -22.38
N ARG A 615 1.66 -8.64 -21.08
CA ARG A 615 2.72 -7.82 -20.48
C ARG A 615 4.11 -8.17 -21.03
N VAL A 616 4.40 -9.44 -21.17
CA VAL A 616 5.68 -9.92 -21.70
C VAL A 616 5.86 -9.50 -23.15
N HIS A 617 4.87 -9.71 -24.00
CA HIS A 617 4.91 -9.31 -25.41
C HIS A 617 5.04 -7.78 -25.58
N TYR A 618 4.28 -7.03 -24.82
CA TYR A 618 4.35 -5.56 -24.82
C TYR A 618 5.73 -5.06 -24.41
N ALA A 619 6.30 -5.62 -23.35
CA ALA A 619 7.63 -5.27 -22.87
C ALA A 619 8.72 -5.65 -23.87
N ALA A 620 8.67 -6.86 -24.45
CA ALA A 620 9.61 -7.29 -25.47
C ALA A 620 9.63 -6.35 -26.69
N ALA A 621 8.44 -6.00 -27.17
CA ALA A 621 8.30 -5.07 -28.30
C ALA A 621 8.78 -3.65 -27.98
N ARG A 622 8.53 -3.18 -26.76
CA ARG A 622 8.98 -1.86 -26.27
C ARG A 622 10.51 -1.81 -26.17
N TYR A 623 11.15 -2.89 -25.73
CA TYR A 623 12.62 -2.99 -25.68
C TYR A 623 13.24 -2.81 -27.07
N LEU A 624 12.70 -3.52 -28.07
CA LEU A 624 13.20 -3.45 -29.44
C LEU A 624 12.97 -2.12 -30.14
N SER A 625 12.09 -1.28 -29.59
CA SER A 625 11.82 0.05 -30.19
C SER A 625 13.03 0.99 -30.20
N ASN A 626 14.11 0.61 -29.54
CA ASN A 626 15.35 1.41 -29.45
C ASN A 626 16.23 1.33 -30.71
N GLU A 627 16.14 0.22 -31.45
CA GLU A 627 16.98 -0.01 -32.66
C GLU A 627 16.12 -0.25 -33.90
N VAL A 628 16.36 0.49 -34.95
CA VAL A 628 15.56 0.42 -36.20
C VAL A 628 15.56 -1.00 -36.79
N ASN A 629 16.73 -1.62 -36.91
CA ASN A 629 16.86 -2.95 -37.48
C ASN A 629 16.20 -4.04 -36.63
N ALA A 630 16.36 -3.95 -35.31
CA ALA A 630 15.72 -4.90 -34.37
C ALA A 630 14.21 -4.81 -34.43
N ARG A 631 13.65 -3.58 -34.50
CA ARG A 631 12.19 -3.36 -34.66
C ARG A 631 11.65 -3.97 -35.94
N GLN A 632 12.36 -3.78 -37.08
CA GLN A 632 11.92 -4.33 -38.35
C GLN A 632 11.92 -5.86 -38.32
N THR A 633 12.95 -6.46 -37.75
CA THR A 633 13.06 -7.92 -37.58
C THR A 633 11.93 -8.45 -36.70
N TRP A 634 11.64 -7.76 -35.59
CA TRP A 634 10.55 -8.14 -34.66
C TRP A 634 9.18 -8.04 -35.32
N LEU A 635 8.90 -6.94 -36.02
CA LEU A 635 7.63 -6.76 -36.72
C LEU A 635 7.46 -7.82 -37.82
N LYS A 636 8.51 -8.12 -38.60
CA LYS A 636 8.50 -9.18 -39.58
C LYS A 636 8.17 -10.54 -38.95
N TRP A 637 8.80 -10.85 -37.84
CA TRP A 637 8.53 -12.09 -37.09
C TRP A 637 7.09 -12.13 -36.52
N VAL A 638 6.59 -11.06 -35.93
CA VAL A 638 5.22 -10.97 -35.39
C VAL A 638 4.20 -11.22 -36.51
N VAL A 639 4.38 -10.61 -37.67
CA VAL A 639 3.49 -10.78 -38.82
C VAL A 639 3.56 -12.20 -39.39
N GLN A 640 4.75 -12.75 -39.55
CA GLN A 640 4.97 -14.12 -40.02
C GLN A 640 4.35 -15.14 -39.04
N TRP A 641 4.65 -14.99 -37.75
CA TRP A 641 4.05 -15.82 -36.73
C TRP A 641 2.52 -15.75 -36.75
N TRP A 642 1.96 -14.57 -36.93
CA TRP A 642 0.51 -14.39 -37.02
C TRP A 642 -0.08 -15.05 -38.25
N SER A 643 0.57 -15.02 -39.40
CA SER A 643 0.09 -15.64 -40.67
C SER A 643 0.22 -17.15 -40.68
N GLU A 644 1.24 -17.72 -40.06
CA GLU A 644 1.58 -19.15 -40.12
C GLU A 644 0.97 -19.98 -38.98
N ALA A 645 0.49 -19.35 -37.89
CA ALA A 645 -0.04 -20.12 -36.77
C ALA A 645 -1.36 -20.83 -37.09
N PRO A 646 -1.61 -22.05 -36.57
CA PRO A 646 -2.81 -22.82 -36.83
C PRO A 646 -4.10 -22.11 -36.45
N GLN A 647 -5.18 -22.33 -37.20
CA GLN A 647 -6.53 -21.77 -37.01
C GLN A 647 -7.05 -21.88 -35.55
N ARG A 648 -6.69 -22.96 -34.84
CA ARG A 648 -7.08 -23.20 -33.44
C ARG A 648 -6.60 -22.09 -32.47
N TYR A 649 -5.58 -21.32 -32.83
CA TYR A 649 -5.11 -20.18 -32.00
C TYR A 649 -5.86 -18.88 -32.29
N HIS A 650 -6.54 -18.81 -33.45
CA HIS A 650 -7.47 -17.71 -33.74
C HIS A 650 -8.69 -17.76 -32.81
N ASP A 651 -9.17 -18.97 -32.51
CA ASP A 651 -10.36 -19.17 -31.68
C ASP A 651 -10.14 -18.90 -30.19
N LEU A 652 -8.91 -18.90 -29.72
CA LEU A 652 -8.58 -18.71 -28.29
C LEU A 652 -8.35 -17.25 -27.87
N GLY A 653 -8.37 -16.28 -28.79
CA GLY A 653 -8.12 -14.86 -28.49
C GLY A 653 -6.67 -14.52 -28.06
N VAL A 654 -5.92 -15.49 -27.59
CA VAL A 654 -4.55 -15.32 -27.04
C VAL A 654 -3.57 -14.81 -28.08
N ARG A 655 -3.69 -15.29 -29.30
CA ARG A 655 -2.84 -14.88 -30.41
C ARG A 655 -3.06 -13.43 -30.79
N ASN A 656 -4.30 -13.01 -30.89
CA ASN A 656 -4.64 -11.62 -31.19
C ASN A 656 -4.10 -10.69 -30.11
N GLN A 657 -4.15 -11.10 -28.84
CA GLN A 657 -3.58 -10.35 -27.73
C GLN A 657 -2.06 -10.25 -27.81
N GLY A 658 -1.34 -11.31 -28.13
CA GLY A 658 0.11 -11.29 -28.31
C GLY A 658 0.57 -10.39 -29.48
N VAL A 659 -0.11 -10.50 -30.63
CA VAL A 659 0.15 -9.61 -31.78
C VAL A 659 -0.14 -8.16 -31.46
N THR A 660 -1.29 -7.91 -30.87
CA THR A 660 -1.70 -6.56 -30.44
C THR A 660 -0.73 -5.94 -29.44
N ALA A 661 -0.33 -6.72 -28.43
CA ALA A 661 0.65 -6.28 -27.44
C ALA A 661 2.00 -5.96 -28.07
N SER A 662 2.45 -6.81 -29.00
CA SER A 662 3.71 -6.61 -29.73
C SER A 662 3.68 -5.35 -30.60
N LEU A 663 2.59 -5.11 -31.32
CA LEU A 663 2.41 -3.92 -32.14
C LEU A 663 2.34 -2.65 -31.31
N LEU A 664 1.48 -2.65 -30.30
CA LEU A 664 1.33 -1.50 -29.39
C LEU A 664 2.63 -1.21 -28.64
N GLY A 665 3.34 -2.21 -28.14
CA GLY A 665 4.62 -2.04 -27.47
C GLY A 665 5.67 -1.43 -28.38
N THR A 666 5.75 -1.87 -29.65
CA THR A 666 6.66 -1.27 -30.65
C THR A 666 6.33 0.19 -30.93
N LEU A 667 5.04 0.50 -31.11
CA LEU A 667 4.59 1.85 -31.44
C LEU A 667 4.71 2.81 -30.25
N ASP A 668 4.34 2.38 -29.06
CA ASP A 668 4.47 3.17 -27.84
C ASP A 668 5.95 3.42 -27.48
N GLY A 669 6.80 2.42 -27.61
CA GLY A 669 8.24 2.58 -27.42
C GLY A 669 8.88 3.53 -28.43
N SER A 670 8.44 3.51 -29.69
CA SER A 670 8.92 4.42 -30.73
C SER A 670 8.47 5.86 -30.47
N ARG A 671 7.30 6.05 -29.91
CA ARG A 671 6.69 7.34 -29.63
C ARG A 671 7.37 8.11 -28.51
N SER A 672 7.79 7.42 -27.45
CA SER A 672 8.52 8.04 -26.33
C SER A 672 9.85 8.69 -26.77
N ARG A 673 10.25 8.50 -28.03
CA ARG A 673 11.48 9.02 -28.65
C ARG A 673 11.25 9.82 -29.92
N SER A 674 10.07 10.41 -30.12
CA SER A 674 9.72 11.23 -31.28
C SER A 674 9.79 10.46 -32.61
N VAL A 675 9.74 9.17 -32.64
CA VAL A 675 9.68 8.36 -33.86
C VAL A 675 8.22 8.08 -34.20
N ASN A 676 7.70 8.65 -35.25
CA ASN A 676 6.33 8.39 -35.70
C ASN A 676 6.24 7.17 -36.64
N VAL A 677 5.04 6.64 -36.80
CA VAL A 677 4.76 5.48 -37.67
C VAL A 677 5.14 5.76 -39.10
N THR A 678 5.00 7.00 -39.58
CA THR A 678 5.37 7.44 -40.92
C THR A 678 6.90 7.31 -41.16
N ALA A 679 7.70 7.59 -40.12
CA ALA A 679 9.15 7.39 -40.21
C ALA A 679 9.50 5.88 -40.20
N LEU A 680 8.75 5.04 -39.49
CA LEU A 680 8.89 3.58 -39.55
C LEU A 680 8.51 3.03 -40.92
N GLN A 681 7.44 3.55 -41.53
CA GLN A 681 7.00 3.18 -42.87
C GLN A 681 8.00 3.63 -43.95
N ALA A 682 8.57 4.80 -43.80
CA ALA A 682 9.57 5.33 -44.74
C ALA A 682 10.88 4.51 -44.77
N THR A 683 11.17 3.77 -43.71
CA THR A 683 12.37 2.90 -43.63
C THR A 683 12.08 1.42 -43.98
N ALA A 684 10.81 1.06 -44.22
CA ALA A 684 10.39 -0.28 -44.53
C ALA A 684 10.68 -0.66 -45.98
N SER A 685 11.12 -1.91 -46.25
CA SER A 685 11.20 -2.43 -47.63
C SER A 685 9.80 -2.56 -48.23
N SER A 686 9.71 -2.64 -49.57
CA SER A 686 8.46 -2.82 -50.30
C SER A 686 7.65 -4.01 -49.79
N GLU A 687 8.29 -5.10 -49.42
CA GLU A 687 7.68 -6.31 -48.86
C GLU A 687 7.12 -6.05 -47.44
N GLN A 688 7.90 -5.32 -46.61
CA GLN A 688 7.47 -4.91 -45.25
C GLN A 688 6.31 -3.90 -45.32
N GLN A 689 6.29 -3.01 -46.33
CA GLN A 689 5.20 -2.08 -46.53
C GLN A 689 3.86 -2.79 -46.74
N VAL A 690 3.85 -3.81 -47.62
CA VAL A 690 2.66 -4.64 -47.88
C VAL A 690 2.18 -5.31 -46.57
N GLN A 691 3.12 -5.80 -45.76
CA GLN A 691 2.79 -6.45 -44.48
C GLN A 691 2.21 -5.43 -43.47
N ILE A 692 2.74 -4.22 -43.44
CA ILE A 692 2.23 -3.12 -42.60
C ILE A 692 0.82 -2.72 -43.03
N ASP A 693 0.56 -2.65 -44.32
CA ASP A 693 -0.77 -2.32 -44.84
C ASP A 693 -1.81 -3.39 -44.44
N VAL A 694 -1.44 -4.68 -44.50
CA VAL A 694 -2.27 -5.76 -43.99
C VAL A 694 -2.63 -5.58 -42.50
N LEU A 695 -1.69 -5.13 -41.67
CA LEU A 695 -1.95 -4.86 -40.25
C LEU A 695 -2.97 -3.74 -40.03
N TRP A 696 -2.93 -2.70 -40.87
CA TRP A 696 -3.90 -1.59 -40.80
C TRP A 696 -5.31 -2.05 -41.24
N ASP A 697 -5.38 -2.93 -42.23
CA ASP A 697 -6.66 -3.54 -42.63
C ASP A 697 -7.24 -4.40 -41.49
N PHE A 698 -6.40 -5.11 -40.75
CA PHE A 698 -6.84 -5.82 -39.54
C PHE A 698 -7.33 -4.87 -38.45
N ALA A 699 -6.57 -3.81 -38.18
CA ALA A 699 -6.96 -2.82 -37.20
C ALA A 699 -8.35 -2.23 -37.50
N LYS A 700 -8.60 -1.96 -38.80
CA LYS A 700 -9.91 -1.51 -39.30
C LYS A 700 -11.01 -2.55 -39.05
N GLN A 701 -10.76 -3.81 -39.43
CA GLN A 701 -11.70 -4.91 -39.22
C GLN A 701 -12.01 -5.09 -37.72
N TRP A 702 -10.99 -5.07 -36.85
CA TRP A 702 -11.18 -5.23 -35.41
C TRP A 702 -11.98 -4.07 -34.82
N ALA A 703 -11.65 -2.84 -35.15
CA ALA A 703 -12.35 -1.66 -34.65
C ALA A 703 -13.84 -1.68 -35.02
N GLY A 704 -14.18 -2.11 -36.25
CA GLY A 704 -15.55 -2.14 -36.80
C GLY A 704 -16.37 -3.37 -36.45
N ASN A 705 -15.72 -4.49 -36.11
CA ASN A 705 -16.45 -5.77 -35.93
C ASN A 705 -17.11 -5.85 -34.56
N VAL A 706 -18.44 -5.74 -34.52
CA VAL A 706 -19.27 -5.76 -33.30
C VAL A 706 -19.32 -7.14 -32.61
N THR A 707 -18.92 -8.21 -33.27
CA THR A 707 -18.91 -9.57 -32.71
C THR A 707 -17.64 -9.89 -31.93
N LEU A 708 -16.58 -9.07 -32.09
CA LEU A 708 -15.33 -9.26 -31.37
C LEU A 708 -15.44 -8.75 -29.93
N PRO A 709 -14.63 -9.35 -28.99
CA PRO A 709 -14.47 -8.86 -27.63
C PRO A 709 -14.11 -7.38 -27.61
N ALA A 710 -14.58 -6.66 -26.57
CA ALA A 710 -14.31 -5.22 -26.44
C ALA A 710 -12.80 -4.88 -26.44
N ALA A 711 -11.99 -5.74 -25.82
CA ALA A 711 -10.53 -5.57 -25.78
C ALA A 711 -9.90 -5.53 -27.19
N ASP A 712 -10.31 -6.43 -28.08
CA ASP A 712 -9.80 -6.52 -29.47
C ASP A 712 -10.22 -5.30 -30.28
N ARG A 713 -11.46 -4.85 -30.12
CA ARG A 713 -11.97 -3.64 -30.77
C ARG A 713 -11.23 -2.38 -30.30
N LEU A 714 -10.98 -2.27 -28.97
CA LEU A 714 -10.18 -1.16 -28.40
C LEU A 714 -8.76 -1.18 -28.94
N ALA A 715 -8.16 -2.35 -29.09
CA ALA A 715 -6.85 -2.51 -29.68
C ALA A 715 -6.80 -2.06 -31.15
N GLY A 716 -7.81 -2.44 -31.96
CA GLY A 716 -7.97 -1.97 -33.33
C GLY A 716 -8.04 -0.45 -33.43
N ILE A 717 -8.84 0.19 -32.58
CA ILE A 717 -8.97 1.66 -32.51
C ILE A 717 -7.63 2.31 -32.19
N LYS A 718 -6.88 1.80 -31.21
CA LYS A 718 -5.56 2.33 -30.86
C LYS A 718 -4.55 2.18 -32.00
N LEU A 719 -4.56 1.04 -32.69
CA LEU A 719 -3.69 0.81 -33.85
C LEU A 719 -4.03 1.79 -34.98
N LEU A 720 -5.30 2.08 -35.26
CA LEU A 720 -5.71 3.10 -36.23
C LEU A 720 -5.18 4.50 -35.86
N GLY A 721 -5.16 4.83 -34.58
CA GLY A 721 -4.57 6.06 -34.08
C GLY A 721 -3.07 6.15 -34.35
N HIS A 722 -2.35 5.08 -34.10
CA HIS A 722 -0.92 5.00 -34.43
C HIS A 722 -0.66 5.05 -35.94
N ALA A 723 -1.54 4.49 -36.76
CA ALA A 723 -1.47 4.55 -38.21
C ALA A 723 -1.87 5.92 -38.81
N GLY A 724 -2.34 6.85 -37.95
CA GLY A 724 -2.79 8.18 -38.43
C GLY A 724 -4.06 8.12 -39.29
N LYS A 725 -4.89 7.06 -39.13
CA LYS A 725 -6.12 6.89 -39.93
C LYS A 725 -7.26 7.73 -39.35
N ILE A 726 -7.10 9.07 -39.44
CA ILE A 726 -8.01 10.04 -38.81
C ILE A 726 -9.44 9.90 -39.34
N ASP A 727 -9.61 9.76 -40.65
CA ASP A 727 -10.93 9.64 -41.27
C ASP A 727 -11.73 8.46 -40.71
N LEU A 728 -11.08 7.28 -40.54
CA LEU A 728 -11.72 6.09 -39.98
C LEU A 728 -12.07 6.28 -38.48
N LEU A 729 -11.21 6.97 -37.74
CA LEU A 729 -11.48 7.27 -36.34
C LEU A 729 -12.67 8.27 -36.21
N MET A 730 -12.76 9.24 -37.09
CA MET A 730 -13.89 10.17 -37.14
C MET A 730 -15.20 9.47 -37.54
N GLU A 731 -15.15 8.51 -38.49
CA GLU A 731 -16.29 7.66 -38.82
C GLU A 731 -16.79 6.88 -37.59
N ILE A 732 -15.87 6.27 -36.80
CA ILE A 732 -16.22 5.53 -35.58
C ILE A 732 -16.80 6.47 -34.51
N LEU A 733 -16.29 7.71 -34.40
CA LEU A 733 -16.78 8.71 -33.46
C LEU A 733 -18.22 9.12 -33.74
N ALA A 734 -18.60 9.17 -35.01
CA ALA A 734 -19.93 9.58 -35.47
C ALA A 734 -21.02 8.49 -35.26
N VAL A 735 -20.63 7.22 -35.02
CA VAL A 735 -21.58 6.10 -34.85
C VAL A 735 -21.99 5.94 -33.39
N PRO A 736 -23.28 5.72 -33.03
CA PRO A 736 -23.72 5.52 -31.66
C PRO A 736 -23.28 4.12 -31.12
N ILE A 737 -22.11 4.09 -30.48
CA ILE A 737 -21.52 2.90 -29.86
C ILE A 737 -21.30 3.12 -28.34
N ARG A 738 -20.81 2.11 -27.64
CA ARG A 738 -20.48 2.21 -26.19
C ARG A 738 -19.44 3.29 -25.96
N SER A 739 -19.61 4.06 -24.86
CA SER A 739 -18.74 5.21 -24.54
C SER A 739 -17.25 4.88 -24.48
N GLU A 740 -16.89 3.65 -24.05
CA GLU A 740 -15.50 3.21 -23.97
C GLU A 740 -14.78 3.24 -25.32
N PHE A 741 -15.49 2.92 -26.43
CA PHE A 741 -14.91 2.99 -27.78
C PHE A 741 -14.72 4.44 -28.23
N HIS A 742 -15.70 5.33 -27.98
CA HIS A 742 -15.56 6.76 -28.28
C HIS A 742 -14.39 7.39 -27.50
N VAL A 743 -14.23 7.02 -26.21
CA VAL A 743 -13.08 7.46 -25.40
C VAL A 743 -11.77 6.99 -26.03
N ALA A 744 -11.70 5.72 -26.46
CA ALA A 744 -10.51 5.19 -27.13
C ALA A 744 -10.23 5.91 -28.46
N VAL A 745 -11.27 6.27 -29.22
CA VAL A 745 -11.15 7.03 -30.47
C VAL A 745 -10.57 8.42 -30.19
N LEU A 746 -11.10 9.15 -29.20
CA LEU A 746 -10.57 10.49 -28.85
C LEU A 746 -9.11 10.43 -28.39
N GLN A 747 -8.75 9.42 -27.61
CA GLN A 747 -7.36 9.16 -27.21
C GLN A 747 -6.47 8.84 -28.41
N SER A 748 -7.00 8.09 -29.39
CA SER A 748 -6.29 7.72 -30.62
C SER A 748 -6.14 8.91 -31.55
N LEU A 749 -7.17 9.75 -31.74
CA LEU A 749 -7.10 11.00 -32.47
C LEU A 749 -6.06 11.93 -31.88
N GLN A 750 -6.07 12.09 -30.56
CA GLN A 750 -5.08 12.88 -29.87
C GLN A 750 -3.65 12.40 -30.15
N SER A 751 -3.47 11.08 -30.31
CA SER A 751 -2.19 10.50 -30.62
C SER A 751 -1.77 10.62 -32.08
N SER A 752 -2.68 10.94 -32.98
CA SER A 752 -2.41 10.99 -34.42
C SER A 752 -1.76 12.30 -34.88
N GLY A 753 -1.56 13.31 -34.03
CA GLY A 753 -0.82 14.53 -34.33
C GLY A 753 -1.69 15.74 -34.72
N SER A 754 -1.10 16.71 -35.45
CA SER A 754 -1.70 18.01 -35.69
C SER A 754 -2.80 18.07 -36.78
N ALA A 755 -3.01 16.99 -37.52
CA ALA A 755 -3.95 16.96 -38.65
C ALA A 755 -5.41 16.62 -38.22
N VAL A 756 -5.67 16.45 -36.93
CA VAL A 756 -7.01 16.13 -36.41
C VAL A 756 -7.91 17.37 -36.49
N PRO A 757 -9.10 17.27 -37.09
CA PRO A 757 -10.07 18.37 -37.16
C PRO A 757 -10.82 18.50 -35.81
N TRP A 758 -10.15 19.12 -34.84
CA TRP A 758 -10.69 19.28 -33.48
C TRP A 758 -11.91 20.19 -33.39
N ASP A 759 -12.06 21.10 -34.32
CA ASP A 759 -13.27 21.91 -34.51
C ASP A 759 -14.48 20.99 -34.77
N GLN A 760 -14.38 20.07 -35.71
CA GLN A 760 -15.45 19.11 -36.02
C GLN A 760 -15.73 18.13 -34.86
N VAL A 761 -14.72 17.83 -34.04
CA VAL A 761 -14.92 17.02 -32.83
C VAL A 761 -15.68 17.83 -31.77
N LEU A 762 -15.37 19.12 -31.60
CA LEU A 762 -16.05 20.02 -30.67
C LEU A 762 -17.50 20.30 -31.09
N ASP A 763 -17.80 20.34 -32.39
CA ASP A 763 -19.17 20.46 -32.91
C ASP A 763 -20.09 19.32 -32.44
N GLN A 764 -19.54 18.14 -32.23
CA GLN A 764 -20.27 16.97 -31.73
C GLN A 764 -20.38 16.94 -30.18
N PHE A 765 -19.74 17.87 -29.47
CA PHE A 765 -19.58 17.84 -28.03
C PHE A 765 -20.92 17.77 -27.27
N SER A 766 -21.92 18.56 -27.71
CA SER A 766 -23.24 18.60 -27.06
C SER A 766 -23.93 17.22 -27.04
N ALA A 767 -23.74 16.42 -28.09
CA ALA A 767 -24.34 15.10 -28.25
C ALA A 767 -23.54 13.97 -27.53
N MET A 768 -22.31 14.26 -27.07
CA MET A 768 -21.47 13.27 -26.39
C MET A 768 -22.01 12.91 -25.01
N ARG A 769 -21.86 11.65 -24.66
CA ARG A 769 -22.13 11.18 -23.29
C ARG A 769 -21.11 11.74 -22.28
N PRO A 770 -21.42 11.85 -20.99
CA PRO A 770 -20.55 12.50 -20.01
C PRO A 770 -19.10 11.99 -19.97
N ALA A 771 -18.87 10.68 -20.10
CA ALA A 771 -17.52 10.10 -20.15
C ALA A 771 -16.77 10.53 -21.42
N VAL A 772 -17.45 10.62 -22.54
CA VAL A 772 -16.89 11.02 -23.83
C VAL A 772 -16.60 12.53 -23.84
N LYS A 773 -17.47 13.37 -23.26
CA LYS A 773 -17.25 14.82 -23.06
C LYS A 773 -15.95 15.06 -22.28
N ARG A 774 -15.77 14.32 -21.17
CA ARG A 774 -14.53 14.44 -20.39
C ARG A 774 -13.31 14.06 -21.20
N ALA A 775 -13.35 12.96 -21.94
CA ALA A 775 -12.24 12.53 -22.80
C ALA A 775 -11.94 13.53 -23.91
N CYS A 776 -12.98 14.16 -24.48
CA CYS A 776 -12.84 15.22 -25.47
C CYS A 776 -12.13 16.46 -24.87
N LEU A 777 -12.58 16.91 -23.70
CA LEU A 777 -11.95 18.04 -22.99
C LEU A 777 -10.50 17.72 -22.64
N ASP A 778 -10.20 16.49 -22.15
CA ASP A 778 -8.83 16.09 -21.87
C ASP A 778 -7.95 16.07 -23.12
N ALA A 779 -8.53 15.70 -24.26
CA ALA A 779 -7.81 15.67 -25.52
C ALA A 779 -7.46 17.08 -26.01
N VAL A 780 -8.44 18.01 -26.03
CA VAL A 780 -8.22 19.37 -26.53
C VAL A 780 -7.39 20.23 -25.58
N LEU A 781 -7.38 19.95 -24.29
CA LEU A 781 -6.58 20.67 -23.31
C LEU A 781 -5.09 20.31 -23.28
N ARG A 782 -4.62 19.40 -24.14
CA ARG A 782 -3.20 19.00 -24.15
C ARG A 782 -2.30 19.95 -24.92
N GLN A 783 -2.84 20.63 -25.92
CA GLN A 783 -2.06 21.56 -26.75
C GLN A 783 -2.65 22.97 -26.68
N PRO A 784 -1.82 24.00 -26.65
CA PRO A 784 -2.31 25.39 -26.61
C PRO A 784 -3.28 25.71 -27.77
N THR A 785 -2.99 25.24 -28.97
CA THR A 785 -3.80 25.49 -30.18
C THR A 785 -5.21 24.91 -30.04
N THR A 786 -5.34 23.67 -29.56
CA THR A 786 -6.65 23.01 -29.37
C THR A 786 -7.39 23.56 -28.14
N THR A 787 -6.66 24.02 -27.12
CA THR A 787 -7.23 24.69 -25.94
C THR A 787 -7.87 26.05 -26.38
N LEU A 788 -7.26 26.74 -27.31
CA LEU A 788 -7.85 27.98 -27.84
C LEU A 788 -9.15 27.72 -28.61
N LEU A 789 -9.26 26.64 -29.38
CA LEU A 789 -10.52 26.24 -30.04
C LEU A 789 -11.62 25.97 -28.98
N LEU A 790 -11.27 25.31 -27.87
CA LEU A 790 -12.22 25.12 -26.78
C LEU A 790 -12.66 26.47 -26.17
N LEU A 791 -11.72 27.39 -25.95
CA LEU A 791 -12.06 28.73 -25.45
C LEU A 791 -12.94 29.51 -26.42
N ASP A 792 -12.72 29.39 -27.72
CA ASP A 792 -13.58 29.99 -28.77
C ASP A 792 -15.01 29.46 -28.65
N ALA A 793 -15.18 28.12 -28.52
CA ALA A 793 -16.49 27.50 -28.36
C ALA A 793 -17.19 27.87 -27.02
N LEU A 794 -16.43 28.09 -25.96
CA LEU A 794 -16.95 28.53 -24.66
C LEU A 794 -17.41 30.00 -24.70
N GLU A 795 -16.66 30.86 -25.37
CA GLU A 795 -17.01 32.28 -25.54
C GLU A 795 -18.19 32.46 -26.50
N ALA A 796 -18.25 31.68 -27.59
CA ALA A 796 -19.38 31.60 -28.48
C ALA A 796 -20.64 30.99 -27.82
N LYS A 797 -20.50 30.35 -26.68
CA LYS A 797 -21.54 29.59 -25.94
C LYS A 797 -22.04 28.35 -26.68
N ASP A 798 -21.30 27.84 -27.66
CA ASP A 798 -21.54 26.54 -28.30
C ASP A 798 -21.32 25.40 -27.31
N ILE A 799 -20.39 25.60 -26.38
CA ILE A 799 -20.19 24.74 -25.21
C ILE A 799 -20.46 25.59 -23.96
N SER A 800 -21.35 25.11 -23.11
CA SER A 800 -21.59 25.77 -21.82
C SER A 800 -20.37 25.68 -20.91
N ALA A 801 -19.99 26.80 -20.29
CA ALA A 801 -18.88 26.80 -19.31
C ALA A 801 -19.15 25.85 -18.13
N ASN A 802 -20.41 25.52 -17.82
CA ASN A 802 -20.80 24.53 -16.82
C ASN A 802 -20.52 23.09 -17.26
N GLU A 803 -20.27 22.83 -18.53
CA GLU A 803 -19.85 21.51 -19.03
C GLU A 803 -18.35 21.23 -18.80
N VAL A 804 -17.59 22.29 -18.55
CA VAL A 804 -16.17 22.18 -18.17
C VAL A 804 -16.10 22.09 -16.65
N ASP A 805 -15.75 20.92 -16.16
CA ASP A 805 -15.58 20.74 -14.72
C ASP A 805 -14.42 21.58 -14.16
N SER A 806 -14.40 21.72 -12.84
CA SER A 806 -13.45 22.58 -12.15
C SER A 806 -11.99 22.10 -12.27
N ILE A 807 -11.73 20.80 -12.48
CA ILE A 807 -10.37 20.26 -12.69
C ILE A 807 -9.84 20.82 -14.03
N ARG A 808 -10.63 20.71 -15.09
CA ARG A 808 -10.26 21.16 -16.44
C ARG A 808 -10.22 22.67 -16.54
N MET A 809 -11.12 23.37 -15.86
CA MET A 809 -11.07 24.83 -15.74
C MET A 809 -9.80 25.28 -15.02
N ASN A 810 -9.44 24.67 -13.90
CA ASN A 810 -8.20 24.97 -13.18
C ASN A 810 -6.95 24.70 -14.02
N ARG A 811 -6.99 23.70 -14.91
CA ARG A 811 -5.88 23.44 -15.85
C ARG A 811 -5.67 24.61 -16.81
N MET A 812 -6.74 25.20 -17.36
CA MET A 812 -6.65 26.40 -18.20
C MET A 812 -6.18 27.62 -17.41
N LEU A 813 -6.65 27.79 -16.17
CA LEU A 813 -6.28 28.91 -15.29
C LEU A 813 -4.81 28.85 -14.84
N LYS A 814 -4.20 27.68 -14.85
CA LYS A 814 -2.79 27.47 -14.50
C LYS A 814 -1.92 27.16 -15.71
N HIS A 815 -2.42 27.42 -16.91
CA HIS A 815 -1.68 27.15 -18.14
C HIS A 815 -0.46 28.08 -18.26
N SER A 816 0.60 27.63 -18.92
CA SER A 816 1.80 28.45 -19.17
C SER A 816 1.54 29.62 -20.14
N ASP A 817 0.60 29.46 -21.06
CA ASP A 817 0.19 30.51 -22.00
C ASP A 817 -0.74 31.53 -21.33
N LYS A 818 -0.29 32.80 -21.28
CA LYS A 818 -1.02 33.90 -20.65
C LYS A 818 -2.34 34.22 -21.32
N THR A 819 -2.48 33.98 -22.62
CA THR A 819 -3.72 34.21 -23.38
C THR A 819 -4.79 33.22 -22.91
N ILE A 820 -4.44 31.96 -22.77
CA ILE A 820 -5.32 30.91 -22.23
C ILE A 820 -5.76 31.26 -20.83
N VAL A 821 -4.83 31.67 -19.97
CA VAL A 821 -5.11 32.03 -18.57
C VAL A 821 -6.08 33.23 -18.51
N ALA A 822 -5.84 34.29 -19.30
CA ALA A 822 -6.66 35.47 -19.29
C ALA A 822 -8.10 35.17 -19.74
N ARG A 823 -8.27 34.41 -20.83
CA ARG A 823 -9.58 34.00 -21.36
C ARG A 823 -10.31 33.06 -20.38
N ALA A 824 -9.63 32.06 -19.86
CA ALA A 824 -10.19 31.16 -18.87
C ALA A 824 -10.62 31.89 -17.56
N THR A 825 -9.83 32.90 -17.13
CA THR A 825 -10.18 33.75 -15.98
C THR A 825 -11.42 34.59 -16.24
N ALA A 826 -11.58 35.15 -17.43
CA ALA A 826 -12.77 35.89 -17.81
C ALA A 826 -14.01 34.99 -17.80
N ILE A 827 -13.91 33.79 -18.38
CA ILE A 827 -14.99 32.79 -18.37
C ILE A 827 -15.32 32.36 -16.92
N GLN A 828 -14.33 32.09 -16.09
CA GLN A 828 -14.54 31.76 -14.69
C GLN A 828 -15.10 32.93 -13.88
N GLY A 829 -14.65 34.16 -14.13
CA GLY A 829 -15.13 35.37 -13.48
C GLY A 829 -16.62 35.63 -13.75
N SER A 830 -17.13 35.19 -14.89
CA SER A 830 -18.56 35.18 -15.17
C SER A 830 -19.34 34.15 -14.34
N LEU A 831 -18.64 33.19 -13.71
CA LEU A 831 -19.18 32.11 -12.89
C LEU A 831 -19.05 32.34 -11.36
N VAL A 832 -18.52 33.49 -10.91
CA VAL A 832 -18.51 34.02 -9.51
C VAL A 832 -17.23 33.82 -8.67
N ASN A 833 -16.87 34.90 -8.03
CA ASN A 833 -15.89 34.99 -6.91
C ASN A 833 -16.65 34.90 -5.58
N ALA A 834 -16.46 33.86 -4.78
CA ALA A 834 -17.06 33.72 -3.47
C ALA A 834 -16.02 33.29 -2.43
N ASP A 835 -15.99 34.03 -1.32
CA ASP A 835 -15.36 33.59 -0.10
C ASP A 835 -15.95 32.23 0.31
N ARG A 836 -15.10 31.23 0.53
CA ARG A 836 -15.51 29.86 0.90
C ARG A 836 -16.40 29.81 2.15
N GLN A 837 -16.20 30.72 3.08
CA GLN A 837 -17.03 30.81 4.29
C GLN A 837 -18.44 31.33 3.94
N ALA A 838 -18.54 32.32 3.09
CA ALA A 838 -19.82 32.85 2.61
C ALA A 838 -20.58 31.77 1.81
N VAL A 839 -19.85 30.95 1.01
CA VAL A 839 -20.45 29.83 0.29
C VAL A 839 -21.00 28.80 1.26
N LEU A 840 -20.23 28.38 2.27
CA LEU A 840 -20.70 27.44 3.28
C LEU A 840 -21.94 27.98 4.04
N ALA A 841 -21.90 29.26 4.43
CA ALA A 841 -23.02 29.91 5.08
C ALA A 841 -24.29 29.90 4.19
N LYS A 842 -24.16 30.20 2.91
CA LYS A 842 -25.23 30.11 1.94
C LYS A 842 -25.80 28.70 1.81
N TYR A 843 -24.92 27.70 1.68
CA TYR A 843 -25.35 26.31 1.43
C TYR A 843 -25.83 25.60 2.70
N ARG A 844 -25.56 26.10 3.90
CA ARG A 844 -26.22 25.61 5.12
C ARG A 844 -27.74 25.55 5.04
N ALA A 845 -28.37 26.46 4.29
CA ALA A 845 -29.79 26.44 4.06
C ALA A 845 -30.26 25.16 3.35
N ALA A 846 -29.41 24.51 2.56
CA ALA A 846 -29.72 23.23 1.90
C ALA A 846 -30.07 22.12 2.91
N LEU A 847 -29.48 22.15 4.12
CA LEU A 847 -29.71 21.13 5.14
C LEU A 847 -31.10 21.20 5.78
N ALA A 848 -31.86 22.30 5.57
CA ALA A 848 -33.22 22.47 6.03
C ALA A 848 -34.27 22.16 4.93
N LEU A 849 -33.85 21.89 3.71
CA LEU A 849 -34.75 21.56 2.61
C LEU A 849 -35.19 20.11 2.67
N GLU A 850 -36.41 19.82 2.22
CA GLU A 850 -36.83 18.47 1.95
C GLU A 850 -35.96 17.91 0.81
N ALA A 851 -35.37 16.75 1.07
CA ALA A 851 -34.32 16.19 0.20
C ALA A 851 -34.66 14.77 -0.28
N PHE A 852 -34.42 14.53 -1.56
CA PHE A 852 -34.77 13.28 -2.23
C PHE A 852 -33.50 12.53 -2.65
N PRO A 853 -33.13 11.43 -1.95
CA PRO A 853 -31.87 10.77 -2.16
C PRO A 853 -31.72 10.17 -3.58
N LYS A 854 -32.79 9.75 -4.25
CA LYS A 854 -32.73 9.29 -5.66
C LYS A 854 -32.29 10.40 -6.63
N ARG A 855 -32.74 11.63 -6.43
CA ARG A 855 -32.24 12.78 -7.20
C ARG A 855 -30.77 13.06 -6.85
N GLY A 856 -30.39 12.88 -5.60
CA GLY A 856 -29.03 13.02 -5.13
C GLY A 856 -28.06 12.04 -5.79
N GLU A 857 -28.49 10.84 -6.13
CA GLU A 857 -27.71 9.87 -6.89
C GLU A 857 -27.32 10.44 -8.26
N ILE A 858 -28.24 11.10 -8.95
CA ILE A 858 -27.96 11.71 -10.25
C ILE A 858 -26.88 12.79 -10.12
N VAL A 859 -26.97 13.61 -9.08
CA VAL A 859 -25.99 14.66 -8.78
C VAL A 859 -24.64 14.06 -8.45
N PHE A 860 -24.61 12.98 -7.67
CA PHE A 860 -23.39 12.24 -7.31
C PHE A 860 -22.72 11.64 -8.55
N ARG A 861 -23.47 10.95 -9.40
CA ARG A 861 -22.96 10.35 -10.64
C ARG A 861 -22.31 11.39 -11.58
N LYS A 862 -22.91 12.57 -11.63
CA LYS A 862 -22.42 13.67 -12.48
C LYS A 862 -21.16 14.32 -11.94
N ASN A 863 -21.06 14.55 -10.63
CA ASN A 863 -20.06 15.45 -10.06
C ASN A 863 -19.00 14.73 -9.18
N CYS A 864 -19.29 13.52 -8.66
CA CYS A 864 -18.48 12.87 -7.62
C CYS A 864 -17.93 11.51 -8.05
N ALA A 865 -18.70 10.75 -8.85
CA ALA A 865 -18.43 9.35 -9.16
C ALA A 865 -17.14 9.10 -9.96
N THR A 866 -16.55 10.09 -10.57
CA THR A 866 -15.24 9.99 -11.26
C THR A 866 -14.08 9.75 -10.30
N CYS A 867 -14.25 10.17 -9.05
CA CYS A 867 -13.21 10.08 -8.03
C CYS A 867 -13.63 9.26 -6.80
N HIS A 868 -14.89 9.38 -6.40
CA HIS A 868 -15.41 8.72 -5.21
C HIS A 868 -16.24 7.49 -5.54
N LYS A 869 -16.04 6.44 -4.73
CA LYS A 869 -16.93 5.26 -4.71
C LYS A 869 -17.97 5.43 -3.60
N ILE A 870 -19.22 5.02 -3.90
CA ILE A 870 -20.30 4.82 -2.93
C ILE A 870 -21.07 3.55 -3.32
N GLY A 871 -20.97 2.49 -2.53
CA GLY A 871 -21.45 1.15 -2.91
C GLY A 871 -20.79 0.67 -4.21
N GLU A 872 -21.61 0.36 -5.21
CA GLU A 872 -21.12 -0.04 -6.55
C GLU A 872 -21.08 1.13 -7.55
N ILE A 873 -21.30 2.37 -7.08
CA ILE A 873 -21.33 3.56 -7.92
C ILE A 873 -19.99 4.30 -7.82
N GLY A 874 -19.39 4.60 -8.96
CA GLY A 874 -18.17 5.43 -9.05
C GLY A 874 -16.88 4.67 -8.97
N THR A 875 -15.77 5.38 -8.71
CA THR A 875 -14.39 4.87 -8.72
C THR A 875 -13.66 5.21 -7.44
N GLN A 876 -12.70 4.36 -7.07
CA GLN A 876 -11.92 4.55 -5.84
C GLN A 876 -10.58 5.25 -6.14
N VAL A 877 -10.66 6.47 -6.66
CA VAL A 877 -9.49 7.35 -6.81
C VAL A 877 -9.26 8.14 -5.53
N ALA A 878 -10.31 8.78 -5.04
CA ALA A 878 -10.42 9.46 -3.76
C ALA A 878 -11.03 8.52 -2.69
N PRO A 879 -11.22 8.97 -1.44
CA PRO A 879 -11.82 8.14 -0.41
C PRO A 879 -13.14 7.51 -0.84
N ASP A 880 -13.31 6.22 -0.56
CA ASP A 880 -14.60 5.56 -0.60
C ASP A 880 -15.49 6.16 0.49
N ILE A 881 -16.63 6.70 0.08
CA ILE A 881 -17.59 7.34 0.98
C ILE A 881 -18.85 6.51 1.20
N SER A 882 -18.76 5.20 0.95
CA SER A 882 -19.88 4.27 1.16
C SER A 882 -20.35 4.25 2.61
N ASP A 883 -19.45 4.46 3.57
CA ASP A 883 -19.82 4.54 4.99
C ASP A 883 -19.83 5.97 5.51
N SER A 884 -21.00 6.57 5.47
CA SER A 884 -21.29 7.92 5.95
C SER A 884 -22.36 7.97 7.03
N ARG A 885 -22.69 6.82 7.65
CA ARG A 885 -23.78 6.68 8.61
C ARG A 885 -23.65 7.63 9.81
N THR A 886 -22.45 7.73 10.38
CA THR A 886 -22.16 8.57 11.56
C THR A 886 -21.84 10.01 11.20
N ARG A 887 -21.57 10.32 9.93
CA ARG A 887 -21.25 11.69 9.50
C ARG A 887 -22.46 12.60 9.57
N GLN A 888 -22.29 13.72 10.25
CA GLN A 888 -23.31 14.74 10.30
C GLN A 888 -23.49 15.37 8.90
N PRO A 889 -24.73 15.71 8.48
CA PRO A 889 -24.97 16.35 7.18
C PRO A 889 -24.12 17.60 6.96
N ILE A 890 -23.91 18.40 8.01
CA ILE A 890 -23.07 19.60 7.96
C ILE A 890 -21.59 19.27 7.69
N GLN A 891 -21.09 18.13 8.13
CA GLN A 891 -19.72 17.70 7.86
C GLN A 891 -19.57 17.33 6.38
N ILE A 892 -20.53 16.55 5.85
CA ILE A 892 -20.56 16.17 4.43
C ILE A 892 -20.58 17.43 3.56
N LEU A 893 -21.48 18.38 3.89
CA LEU A 893 -21.57 19.64 3.20
C LEU A 893 -20.26 20.44 3.26
N THR A 894 -19.62 20.48 4.42
CA THR A 894 -18.34 21.19 4.61
C THR A 894 -17.22 20.55 3.79
N ASP A 895 -17.14 19.24 3.77
CA ASP A 895 -16.09 18.55 2.98
C ASP A 895 -16.28 18.73 1.48
N ILE A 896 -17.52 18.80 1.01
CA ILE A 896 -17.82 19.09 -0.40
C ILE A 896 -17.41 20.54 -0.74
N LEU A 897 -17.68 21.50 0.14
CA LEU A 897 -17.47 22.93 -0.13
C LEU A 897 -16.06 23.43 0.23
N GLN A 898 -15.34 22.71 1.09
CA GLN A 898 -14.02 23.06 1.58
C GLN A 898 -13.06 21.87 1.54
N PRO A 899 -12.80 21.26 0.36
CA PRO A 899 -12.03 20.02 0.25
C PRO A 899 -10.56 20.18 0.65
N ASN A 900 -10.06 21.40 0.72
CA ASN A 900 -8.69 21.72 1.11
C ASN A 900 -8.53 21.94 2.62
N ARG A 901 -9.61 21.87 3.40
CA ARG A 901 -9.57 22.12 4.85
C ARG A 901 -8.84 21.01 5.62
N ALA A 902 -9.02 19.77 5.19
CA ALA A 902 -8.40 18.59 5.82
C ALA A 902 -8.14 17.54 4.73
N ILE A 903 -6.89 17.42 4.30
CA ILE A 903 -6.49 16.48 3.24
C ILE A 903 -5.77 15.31 3.89
N ASP A 904 -6.28 14.10 3.69
CA ASP A 904 -5.48 12.89 3.98
C ASP A 904 -4.29 12.84 3.00
N ASN A 905 -3.10 12.59 3.54
CA ASN A 905 -1.86 12.58 2.77
C ASN A 905 -1.85 11.58 1.60
N ASN A 906 -2.63 10.50 1.71
CA ASN A 906 -2.80 9.52 0.63
C ASN A 906 -3.62 10.06 -0.54
N TYR A 907 -4.23 11.24 -0.40
CA TYR A 907 -5.10 11.86 -1.41
C TYR A 907 -4.64 13.26 -1.81
N MET A 908 -3.37 13.58 -1.56
CA MET A 908 -2.78 14.85 -1.98
C MET A 908 -2.60 14.89 -3.49
N HIS A 909 -2.86 16.05 -4.07
CA HIS A 909 -2.70 16.30 -5.50
C HIS A 909 -1.23 16.50 -5.88
N TYR A 910 -0.77 15.72 -6.85
CA TYR A 910 0.54 15.83 -7.48
C TYR A 910 0.38 16.13 -8.96
N SER A 911 1.27 16.98 -9.50
CA SER A 911 1.48 17.15 -10.92
C SER A 911 2.84 16.61 -11.30
N ILE A 912 2.91 15.76 -12.31
CA ILE A 912 4.15 15.24 -12.87
C ILE A 912 4.35 15.86 -14.24
N ILE A 913 5.46 16.57 -14.41
CA ILE A 913 5.88 17.13 -15.69
C ILE A 913 6.83 16.12 -16.33
N LEU A 914 6.55 15.74 -17.57
CA LEU A 914 7.36 14.81 -18.33
C LEU A 914 8.34 15.57 -19.23
N ASN A 915 9.46 14.92 -19.60
CA ASN A 915 10.47 15.47 -20.50
C ASN A 915 9.91 15.91 -21.88
N ASP A 916 8.77 15.35 -22.28
CA ASP A 916 8.07 15.72 -23.52
C ASP A 916 7.08 16.89 -23.34
N GLY A 917 7.06 17.50 -22.15
CA GLY A 917 6.20 18.63 -21.80
C GLY A 917 4.78 18.26 -21.41
N ARG A 918 4.38 17.01 -21.38
CA ARG A 918 3.09 16.58 -20.83
C ARG A 918 3.04 16.79 -19.32
N VAL A 919 1.90 17.23 -18.83
CA VAL A 919 1.63 17.34 -17.39
C VAL A 919 0.57 16.32 -17.03
N LEU A 920 0.88 15.47 -16.07
CA LEU A 920 -0.01 14.44 -15.55
C LEU A 920 -0.40 14.81 -14.13
N ASP A 921 -1.70 14.94 -13.88
CA ASP A 921 -2.27 15.28 -12.58
C ASP A 921 -2.92 14.05 -11.96
N GLY A 922 -2.74 13.87 -10.65
CA GLY A 922 -3.31 12.72 -9.96
C GLY A 922 -2.90 12.62 -8.50
N ILE A 923 -3.26 11.49 -7.90
CA ILE A 923 -2.83 11.09 -6.57
C ILE A 923 -1.66 10.11 -6.73
N LEU A 924 -0.57 10.35 -6.01
CA LEU A 924 0.59 9.50 -6.04
C LEU A 924 0.26 8.20 -5.30
N ALA A 925 0.06 7.12 -6.06
CA ALA A 925 -0.32 5.82 -5.51
C ALA A 925 0.90 5.04 -4.99
N THR A 926 1.96 4.97 -5.79
CA THR A 926 3.22 4.33 -5.41
C THR A 926 4.40 5.06 -6.03
N GLU A 927 5.53 5.00 -5.36
CA GLU A 927 6.79 5.57 -5.80
C GLU A 927 7.91 4.56 -5.59
N THR A 928 8.70 4.33 -6.63
CA THR A 928 9.90 3.47 -6.60
C THR A 928 11.12 4.27 -7.05
N SER A 929 12.30 3.66 -7.01
CA SER A 929 13.50 4.30 -7.53
C SER A 929 13.51 4.42 -9.06
N SER A 930 12.67 3.66 -9.77
CA SER A 930 12.61 3.65 -11.26
C SER A 930 11.30 4.20 -11.82
N SER A 931 10.24 4.31 -11.05
CA SER A 931 8.94 4.74 -11.54
C SER A 931 8.07 5.40 -10.48
N VAL A 932 7.06 6.13 -10.94
CA VAL A 932 5.98 6.72 -10.15
C VAL A 932 4.66 6.24 -10.72
N THR A 933 3.74 5.83 -9.87
CA THR A 933 2.37 5.47 -10.28
C THR A 933 1.40 6.57 -9.84
N LEU A 934 0.75 7.19 -10.79
CA LEU A 934 -0.33 8.14 -10.55
C LEU A 934 -1.70 7.45 -10.65
N ARG A 935 -2.56 7.74 -9.69
CA ARG A 935 -3.99 7.42 -9.75
C ARG A 935 -4.74 8.66 -10.19
N GLN A 936 -5.46 8.54 -11.29
CA GLN A 936 -6.18 9.62 -11.96
C GLN A 936 -7.69 9.40 -11.89
N PRO A 937 -8.50 10.42 -12.13
CA PRO A 937 -9.97 10.27 -12.25
C PRO A 937 -10.36 9.07 -13.11
N GLU A 938 -11.52 8.49 -12.83
CA GLU A 938 -12.05 7.26 -13.47
C GLU A 938 -11.28 5.98 -13.12
N GLY A 939 -10.44 6.02 -12.08
CA GLY A 939 -9.68 4.84 -11.61
C GLY A 939 -8.46 4.50 -12.47
N LYS A 940 -8.11 5.36 -13.44
CA LYS A 940 -6.92 5.15 -14.28
C LYS A 940 -5.65 5.20 -13.44
N GLN A 941 -4.78 4.21 -13.66
CA GLN A 941 -3.44 4.22 -13.09
C GLN A 941 -2.42 4.35 -14.22
N GLU A 942 -1.46 5.25 -14.04
CA GLU A 942 -0.38 5.47 -15.00
C GLU A 942 0.96 5.29 -14.31
N VAL A 943 1.73 4.31 -14.81
CA VAL A 943 3.08 4.02 -14.32
C VAL A 943 4.07 4.75 -15.21
N ILE A 944 4.80 5.68 -14.63
CA ILE A 944 5.70 6.59 -15.32
C ILE A 944 7.13 6.26 -14.91
N ALA A 945 7.99 5.99 -15.88
CA ALA A 945 9.40 5.80 -15.58
C ALA A 945 10.04 7.11 -15.09
N ARG A 946 10.87 7.04 -14.05
CA ARG A 946 11.52 8.27 -13.52
C ARG A 946 12.39 8.98 -14.55
N LEU A 947 12.94 8.25 -15.52
CA LEU A 947 13.70 8.82 -16.63
C LEU A 947 12.85 9.70 -17.57
N GLU A 948 11.54 9.53 -17.56
CA GLU A 948 10.59 10.32 -18.36
C GLU A 948 10.08 11.55 -17.61
N ILE A 949 10.40 11.68 -16.32
CA ILE A 949 9.92 12.74 -15.44
C ILE A 949 10.94 13.87 -15.38
N ASP A 950 10.52 15.07 -15.71
CA ASP A 950 11.28 16.31 -15.49
C ASP A 950 11.09 16.79 -14.05
N GLU A 951 9.83 16.90 -13.60
CA GLU A 951 9.52 17.43 -12.26
C GLU A 951 8.29 16.73 -11.63
N ILE A 952 8.34 16.54 -10.30
CA ILE A 952 7.19 16.10 -9.48
C ILE A 952 6.84 17.22 -8.51
N ILE A 953 5.67 17.79 -8.64
CA ILE A 953 5.21 18.92 -7.84
C ILE A 953 4.06 18.49 -6.94
N SER A 954 4.24 18.55 -5.61
CA SER A 954 3.12 18.52 -4.68
C SER A 954 2.39 19.85 -4.71
N ARG A 955 1.09 19.83 -5.00
CA ARG A 955 0.29 21.05 -5.04
C ARG A 955 -0.14 21.54 -3.66
N GLY A 956 0.04 20.74 -2.62
CA GLY A 956 -0.38 21.07 -1.24
C GLY A 956 -1.90 21.21 -1.09
N VAL A 957 -2.68 20.75 -2.07
CA VAL A 957 -4.14 20.83 -2.12
C VAL A 957 -4.74 19.47 -2.42
N SER A 958 -6.02 19.30 -2.16
CA SER A 958 -6.80 18.13 -2.56
C SER A 958 -6.92 18.02 -4.08
N LEU A 959 -6.98 16.80 -4.62
CA LEU A 959 -7.40 16.58 -6.00
C LEU A 959 -8.89 16.95 -6.19
N MET A 960 -9.69 16.90 -5.10
CA MET A 960 -11.07 17.38 -5.10
C MET A 960 -11.09 18.91 -5.28
N PRO A 961 -11.70 19.43 -6.35
CA PRO A 961 -11.61 20.84 -6.65
C PRO A 961 -12.50 21.70 -5.76
N ASP A 962 -12.04 22.92 -5.47
CA ASP A 962 -12.88 23.97 -4.92
C ASP A 962 -13.88 24.48 -5.99
N GLY A 963 -15.07 24.82 -5.58
CA GLY A 963 -16.07 25.46 -6.46
C GLY A 963 -17.06 24.47 -7.08
N LEU A 964 -17.14 23.24 -6.61
CA LEU A 964 -18.14 22.24 -7.05
C LEU A 964 -19.58 22.77 -6.94
N GLU A 965 -19.86 23.61 -5.94
CA GLU A 965 -21.18 24.21 -5.72
C GLU A 965 -21.65 25.11 -6.85
N LYS A 966 -20.76 25.59 -7.71
CA LYS A 966 -21.14 26.42 -8.86
C LYS A 966 -22.04 25.68 -9.86
N ASN A 967 -21.91 24.36 -9.87
CA ASN A 967 -22.67 23.45 -10.74
C ASN A 967 -23.79 22.71 -9.99
N ILE A 968 -24.02 23.04 -8.70
CA ILE A 968 -24.95 22.33 -7.82
C ILE A 968 -25.86 23.38 -7.14
N THR A 969 -27.14 23.34 -7.42
CA THR A 969 -28.12 24.25 -6.77
C THR A 969 -28.28 23.87 -5.29
N LEU A 970 -28.88 24.74 -4.48
CA LEU A 970 -29.19 24.45 -3.06
C LEU A 970 -30.01 23.16 -2.90
N GLN A 971 -31.04 22.99 -3.76
CA GLN A 971 -31.84 21.75 -3.73
C GLN A 971 -31.04 20.52 -4.12
N GLN A 972 -30.24 20.62 -5.17
CA GLN A 972 -29.35 19.52 -5.58
C GLN A 972 -28.31 19.18 -4.51
N MET A 973 -27.85 20.16 -3.74
CA MET A 973 -26.94 19.92 -2.62
C MET A 973 -27.65 19.21 -1.46
N ALA A 974 -28.90 19.59 -1.16
CA ALA A 974 -29.71 18.88 -0.20
C ALA A 974 -29.92 17.41 -0.60
N ASP A 975 -30.30 17.19 -1.86
CA ASP A 975 -30.51 15.85 -2.42
C ASP A 975 -29.22 15.03 -2.39
N LEU A 976 -28.07 15.65 -2.75
CA LEU A 976 -26.74 15.01 -2.71
C LEU A 976 -26.34 14.58 -1.31
N VAL A 977 -26.46 15.46 -0.31
CA VAL A 977 -26.17 15.14 1.09
C VAL A 977 -27.08 14.02 1.58
N SER A 978 -28.37 14.08 1.21
CA SER A 978 -29.34 13.03 1.54
C SER A 978 -28.95 11.70 0.88
N PHE A 979 -28.51 11.68 -0.38
CA PHE A 979 -28.03 10.48 -1.04
C PHE A 979 -26.83 9.88 -0.33
N VAL A 980 -25.81 10.68 -0.05
CA VAL A 980 -24.59 10.21 0.65
C VAL A 980 -24.93 9.60 2.00
N LYS A 981 -25.91 10.11 2.71
CA LYS A 981 -26.36 9.56 3.99
C LYS A 981 -27.19 8.28 3.84
N ASN A 982 -28.00 8.19 2.80
CA ASN A 982 -29.11 7.23 2.74
C ASN A 982 -29.04 6.24 1.57
N TRP A 983 -27.99 6.25 0.75
CA TRP A 983 -27.85 5.42 -0.45
C TRP A 983 -28.13 3.93 -0.19
N ARG A 984 -27.73 3.42 0.97
CA ARG A 984 -27.91 2.01 1.37
C ARG A 984 -29.36 1.59 1.51
N TYR A 985 -30.24 2.55 1.71
CA TYR A 985 -31.64 2.29 1.97
C TYR A 985 -32.51 2.42 0.71
N LEU A 986 -31.88 2.82 -0.43
CA LEU A 986 -32.62 3.08 -1.66
C LEU A 986 -33.13 1.80 -2.34
N ASP A 987 -32.51 0.67 -2.09
CA ASP A 987 -32.90 -0.64 -2.63
C ASP A 987 -33.99 -1.35 -1.79
N GLY A 988 -34.38 -0.76 -0.65
CA GLY A 988 -35.40 -1.30 0.24
C GLY A 988 -34.98 -2.54 1.03
N ARG A 989 -33.72 -2.98 0.95
CA ARG A 989 -33.24 -4.17 1.68
C ARG A 989 -33.11 -3.95 3.17
N ILE A 990 -32.85 -2.71 3.58
CA ILE A 990 -32.73 -2.33 4.99
C ILE A 990 -34.01 -1.61 5.40
N PRO A 991 -34.79 -2.14 6.35
CA PRO A 991 -36.01 -1.49 6.81
C PRO A 991 -35.66 -0.20 7.58
N LEU A 992 -36.36 0.86 7.24
CA LEU A 992 -36.28 2.14 7.94
C LEU A 992 -37.55 2.33 8.80
N GLU A 993 -37.40 2.88 10.01
CA GLU A 993 -38.54 3.27 10.85
C GLU A 993 -39.40 4.34 10.17
N LYS A 994 -38.78 5.23 9.41
CA LYS A 994 -39.47 6.22 8.56
C LYS A 994 -39.00 6.04 7.13
N PRO A 995 -39.91 5.83 6.17
CA PRO A 995 -39.50 5.71 4.77
C PRO A 995 -38.82 7.02 4.30
N LEU A 996 -37.85 6.85 3.40
CA LEU A 996 -37.19 7.99 2.79
C LEU A 996 -38.20 8.79 1.95
N PRO A 997 -38.06 10.13 1.88
CA PRO A 997 -38.88 10.94 1.00
C PRO A 997 -38.77 10.45 -0.44
N THR A 998 -39.91 10.21 -1.06
CA THR A 998 -40.02 9.88 -2.48
C THR A 998 -40.48 11.12 -3.24
N GLU A 999 -40.05 11.28 -4.48
CA GLU A 999 -40.55 12.36 -5.33
C GLU A 999 -42.07 12.31 -5.38
N PRO A 1000 -42.77 13.49 -5.24
CA PRO A 1000 -44.21 13.54 -5.35
C PRO A 1000 -44.73 13.11 -6.74
#